data_de633c62ad4569fad54d9f6ddef52e3a
#
_entry.id   de633c62ad4569fad54d9f6ddef52e3a
#
_cell.length_a   1.000
_cell.length_b   1.000
_cell.length_c   1.000
_cell.angle_alpha   90.00
_cell.angle_beta   90.00
_cell.angle_gamma   90.00
#
_symmetry.space_group_name_H-M   'P 1'
#
loop_
_entity.id
_entity.type
_entity.pdbx_description
1 polymer ?
#
loop_
_entity_poly.entity_id
_entity_poly.type
_entity_poly.pdbx_seq_one_letter_code
_entity_poly.pdbx_strand_id
1 'polypeptide(L)'
;MKKILISIKLILLITILSQSSFASQPHCKIDVNQVKNNHTIQEIKIKVFKFKKFQKNNIKILIGNSKIISPKLKKRFKAKIIVKFNDNKLCEFLGTVRQNGDLKDHIKLKENSVVQSLDVKLTTGNINGIVKFKLFLEGTRGNSKEEIIFAEILRSFNYLVPRTSLVSVDNNGIKSEMLFQEKVSKEFLEFNNRREGPILEGDEKYMMSFMSKIPSGQTSAHIQVGKALERGTQIQLAKQTNSNWAMKGFNHLQISLNALTKLNKIYLLYLSSYNNEINKKLFINYSLNNNLLSLGNKDKERELDLYNLLIFSAGAQHSLYTHNRKFYWNSLENYFEPIYYDGGMSLLDPFTDYWSPYNEDIPNTLDLLIKNLRKIDKKLLNQKIKINRVNINEKRLSKIIDQLINNANKLKLIVNEKKQEQVNYNYNLKLTNNMWNNYFASVKENGQNIKYIFTKNSQNKKISNKKFYLLEPCNKNLNDCITEDLKNFDLNNKKYLKDLIESKLNIENYDYQFIGVNFNTELINESKLRFKNVRLSNTHFYFEDGIEIEMKDKILNIYQNKKGSRSFFKGGSLKNIKINYYGFKDDNSKKEPINYPIDLKNLTGCLSLINMNLENVEFFAINSTCEDSINMINVHGVIDDVHIVNSFSDGLDLDFSKLEIKNLNINSAKNDCLDVSSGKYEFGNINFSQCGDKGFSVGEKSNAKVNNLIIKDSSIGVASKDSSTTNINNAKIYDSKICLSAYNKKQEFAGGTLIVNNFQCNNYEYKFNQDLFSKIIVIKE
;
A
#
# COMPACT_ATOMS: atom_id res chain seq x y z
N MET A 1 -57.53 -9.10 26.66
CA MET A 1 -56.37 -9.82 27.16
C MET A 1 -55.44 -10.42 26.06
N LYS A 2 -55.94 -11.17 25.04
CA LYS A 2 -55.06 -11.73 24.01
C LYS A 2 -54.24 -10.72 23.18
N LYS A 3 -54.78 -9.52 22.86
CA LYS A 3 -54.04 -8.47 22.11
C LYS A 3 -52.92 -7.81 22.96
N ILE A 4 -53.12 -7.70 24.28
CA ILE A 4 -52.10 -7.13 25.20
C ILE A 4 -50.94 -8.12 25.39
N LEU A 5 -51.22 -9.43 25.44
CA LEU A 5 -50.17 -10.47 25.54
C LEU A 5 -49.32 -10.56 24.27
N ILE A 6 -49.91 -10.32 23.10
CA ILE A 6 -49.18 -10.30 21.82
C ILE A 6 -48.24 -9.09 21.71
N SER A 7 -48.74 -7.91 22.17
CA SER A 7 -47.91 -6.69 22.22
C SER A 7 -46.76 -6.81 23.22
N ILE A 8 -46.97 -7.42 24.38
CA ILE A 8 -45.91 -7.63 25.39
C ILE A 8 -44.87 -8.66 24.86
N LYS A 9 -45.32 -9.73 24.17
CA LYS A 9 -44.38 -10.67 23.53
C LYS A 9 -43.58 -10.04 22.37
N LEU A 10 -44.21 -9.12 21.60
CA LEU A 10 -43.51 -8.41 20.51
C LEU A 10 -42.49 -7.42 21.05
N ILE A 11 -42.82 -6.69 22.15
CA ILE A 11 -41.90 -5.76 22.83
C ILE A 11 -40.74 -6.55 23.48
N LEU A 12 -41.01 -7.68 24.11
CA LEU A 12 -39.95 -8.56 24.66
C LEU A 12 -39.06 -9.18 23.55
N LEU A 13 -39.63 -9.50 22.37
CA LEU A 13 -38.87 -10.00 21.24
C LEU A 13 -38.00 -8.91 20.61
N ILE A 14 -38.49 -7.67 20.55
CA ILE A 14 -37.74 -6.50 20.06
C ILE A 14 -36.61 -6.12 21.03
N THR A 15 -36.82 -6.21 22.34
CA THR A 15 -35.77 -5.99 23.35
C THR A 15 -34.72 -7.11 23.37
N ILE A 16 -35.09 -8.35 23.06
CA ILE A 16 -34.15 -9.48 22.93
C ILE A 16 -33.39 -9.39 21.60
N LEU A 17 -34.00 -8.90 20.51
CA LEU A 17 -33.34 -8.68 19.22
C LEU A 17 -32.45 -7.44 19.21
N SER A 18 -32.73 -6.43 20.05
CA SER A 18 -31.85 -5.25 20.22
C SER A 18 -30.64 -5.54 21.12
N GLN A 19 -30.62 -6.63 21.89
CA GLN A 19 -29.45 -7.02 22.69
C GLN A 19 -28.47 -7.94 21.97
N SER A 20 -28.78 -8.40 20.74
CA SER A 20 -27.93 -9.38 20.02
C SER A 20 -26.96 -8.76 18.99
N SER A 21 -26.78 -7.45 18.97
CA SER A 21 -25.80 -6.80 18.07
C SER A 21 -24.76 -5.91 18.78
N PHE A 22 -24.61 -6.02 20.09
CA PHE A 22 -23.36 -5.58 20.71
C PHE A 22 -22.27 -6.59 20.37
N ALA A 23 -21.63 -6.40 19.22
CA ALA A 23 -20.30 -6.95 19.01
C ALA A 23 -19.48 -6.55 20.23
N SER A 24 -19.07 -7.51 21.05
CA SER A 24 -18.23 -7.25 22.21
C SER A 24 -17.02 -6.46 21.72
N GLN A 25 -16.93 -5.20 22.12
CA GLN A 25 -15.80 -4.36 21.76
C GLN A 25 -14.52 -5.00 22.31
N PRO A 26 -13.41 -4.91 21.61
CA PRO A 26 -12.18 -5.55 22.05
C PRO A 26 -11.81 -5.00 23.43
N HIS A 27 -11.71 -5.86 24.44
CA HIS A 27 -11.28 -5.50 25.79
C HIS A 27 -9.77 -5.18 25.83
N CYS A 28 -9.27 -4.44 24.86
CA CYS A 28 -7.90 -3.96 24.84
C CYS A 28 -7.89 -2.45 25.10
N LYS A 29 -7.68 -2.05 26.34
CA LYS A 29 -7.32 -0.68 26.68
C LYS A 29 -5.87 -0.45 26.27
N ILE A 30 -5.62 -0.10 25.03
CA ILE A 30 -4.32 0.46 24.64
C ILE A 30 -4.41 1.95 24.97
N ASP A 31 -3.72 2.38 26.02
CA ASP A 31 -3.51 3.80 26.27
C ASP A 31 -2.70 4.37 25.11
N VAL A 32 -3.21 5.41 24.47
CA VAL A 32 -2.61 6.05 23.30
C VAL A 32 -1.15 6.47 23.57
N ASN A 33 -0.83 6.85 24.80
CA ASN A 33 0.53 7.17 25.21
C ASN A 33 1.45 5.94 25.32
N GLN A 34 0.92 4.73 25.42
CA GLN A 34 1.68 3.48 25.48
C GLN A 34 1.98 2.89 24.10
N VAL A 35 1.31 3.33 23.02
CA VAL A 35 1.65 2.92 21.64
C VAL A 35 3.06 3.37 21.23
N LYS A 36 3.64 4.38 21.93
CA LYS A 36 5.07 4.76 21.77
C LYS A 36 6.05 3.69 22.23
N ASN A 37 5.66 2.81 23.16
CA ASN A 37 6.46 1.68 23.59
C ASN A 37 6.00 0.46 22.79
N ASN A 38 6.78 0.06 21.78
CA ASN A 38 6.54 -1.12 20.95
C ASN A 38 6.20 -2.33 21.83
N HIS A 39 4.91 -2.58 22.07
CA HIS A 39 4.47 -3.78 22.77
C HIS A 39 4.84 -5.00 21.92
N THR A 40 5.82 -5.74 22.37
CA THR A 40 6.27 -6.97 21.70
C THR A 40 5.22 -8.05 21.88
N ILE A 41 4.77 -8.65 20.80
CA ILE A 41 3.84 -9.77 20.83
C ILE A 41 4.57 -11.00 21.37
N GLN A 42 4.08 -11.58 22.47
CA GLN A 42 4.61 -12.82 23.03
C GLN A 42 3.87 -14.05 22.53
N GLU A 43 2.55 -14.01 22.62
CA GLU A 43 1.70 -15.15 22.29
C GLU A 43 0.42 -14.70 21.57
N ILE A 44 -0.01 -15.49 20.61
CA ILE A 44 -1.29 -15.32 19.92
C ILE A 44 -2.10 -16.62 20.11
N LYS A 45 -3.22 -16.54 20.86
CA LYS A 45 -4.17 -17.64 20.99
C LYS A 45 -5.32 -17.46 20.01
N ILE A 46 -5.58 -18.49 19.23
CA ILE A 46 -6.63 -18.51 18.23
C ILE A 46 -7.66 -19.56 18.62
N LYS A 47 -8.90 -19.13 18.87
CA LYS A 47 -10.03 -19.99 19.13
C LYS A 47 -11.01 -19.96 17.97
N VAL A 48 -10.95 -20.96 17.09
CA VAL A 48 -11.83 -21.07 15.92
C VAL A 48 -13.19 -21.59 16.37
N PHE A 49 -14.28 -20.85 16.12
CA PHE A 49 -15.62 -21.21 16.64
C PHE A 49 -16.15 -22.53 16.07
N LYS A 50 -15.88 -22.85 14.78
CA LYS A 50 -16.26 -24.12 14.15
C LYS A 50 -15.04 -25.04 13.99
N PHE A 51 -14.34 -25.32 15.09
CA PHE A 51 -13.05 -26.01 15.08
C PHE A 51 -13.10 -27.38 14.40
N LYS A 52 -14.11 -28.22 14.68
CA LYS A 52 -14.28 -29.54 14.02
C LYS A 52 -14.33 -29.42 12.49
N LYS A 53 -15.05 -28.41 11.96
CA LYS A 53 -15.11 -28.14 10.49
C LYS A 53 -13.77 -27.65 9.95
N PHE A 54 -13.06 -26.82 10.70
CA PHE A 54 -11.74 -26.35 10.38
C PHE A 54 -10.73 -27.49 10.31
N GLN A 55 -10.70 -28.38 11.32
CA GLN A 55 -9.84 -29.55 11.32
C GLN A 55 -10.15 -30.54 10.19
N LYS A 56 -11.43 -30.81 9.93
CA LYS A 56 -11.85 -31.64 8.77
C LYS A 56 -11.35 -31.06 7.45
N ASN A 57 -11.35 -29.73 7.30
CA ASN A 57 -10.81 -29.05 6.11
C ASN A 57 -9.28 -29.23 6.02
N ASN A 58 -8.56 -29.13 7.13
CA ASN A 58 -7.11 -29.29 7.21
C ASN A 58 -6.67 -30.71 6.88
N ILE A 59 -7.38 -31.71 7.39
CA ILE A 59 -7.15 -33.13 7.06
C ILE A 59 -7.33 -33.34 5.55
N LYS A 60 -8.38 -32.78 4.94
CA LYS A 60 -8.58 -32.86 3.47
C LYS A 60 -7.40 -32.26 2.68
N ILE A 61 -6.76 -31.22 3.18
CA ILE A 61 -5.56 -30.66 2.57
C ILE A 61 -4.39 -31.65 2.69
N LEU A 62 -4.17 -32.22 3.86
CA LEU A 62 -3.07 -33.15 4.11
C LEU A 62 -3.16 -34.43 3.25
N ILE A 63 -4.33 -35.06 3.21
CA ILE A 63 -4.53 -36.34 2.49
C ILE A 63 -4.70 -36.18 0.98
N GLY A 64 -4.93 -34.98 0.47
CA GLY A 64 -5.06 -34.74 -0.97
C GLY A 64 -3.82 -35.17 -1.75
N ASN A 65 -3.96 -35.63 -2.98
CA ASN A 65 -2.85 -36.16 -3.80
C ASN A 65 -1.92 -35.10 -4.40
N SER A 66 -2.30 -33.82 -4.39
CA SER A 66 -1.50 -32.74 -4.95
C SER A 66 -0.59 -32.10 -3.90
N LYS A 67 0.62 -31.69 -4.30
CA LYS A 67 1.51 -30.83 -3.46
C LYS A 67 0.96 -29.41 -3.30
N ILE A 68 0.05 -28.99 -4.19
CA ILE A 68 -0.59 -27.67 -4.19
C ILE A 68 -1.87 -27.72 -3.39
N ILE A 69 -2.06 -26.73 -2.54
CA ILE A 69 -3.29 -26.56 -1.76
C ILE A 69 -4.38 -25.97 -2.65
N SER A 70 -5.44 -26.73 -2.90
CA SER A 70 -6.56 -26.25 -3.72
C SER A 70 -7.16 -24.96 -3.13
N PRO A 71 -7.40 -23.94 -3.94
CA PRO A 71 -8.08 -22.71 -3.49
C PRO A 71 -9.44 -22.96 -2.83
N LYS A 72 -10.17 -24.01 -3.25
CA LYS A 72 -11.46 -24.42 -2.66
C LYS A 72 -11.34 -24.84 -1.18
N LEU A 73 -10.15 -25.24 -0.74
CA LEU A 73 -9.86 -25.65 0.63
C LEU A 73 -9.32 -24.49 1.49
N LYS A 74 -9.00 -23.33 0.92
CA LYS A 74 -8.57 -22.12 1.66
C LYS A 74 -9.76 -21.33 2.21
N LYS A 75 -10.69 -22.00 2.89
CA LYS A 75 -11.89 -21.37 3.46
C LYS A 75 -11.58 -20.56 4.70
N ARG A 76 -12.30 -19.42 4.89
CA ARG A 76 -12.21 -18.60 6.10
C ARG A 76 -13.18 -19.08 7.18
N PHE A 77 -12.69 -19.09 8.40
CA PHE A 77 -13.45 -19.45 9.61
C PHE A 77 -13.41 -18.29 10.60
N LYS A 78 -14.53 -17.99 11.24
CA LYS A 78 -14.59 -17.02 12.32
C LYS A 78 -13.81 -17.53 13.53
N ALA A 79 -13.07 -16.64 14.19
CA ALA A 79 -12.24 -16.96 15.34
C ALA A 79 -12.19 -15.78 16.32
N LYS A 80 -11.97 -16.11 17.59
CA LYS A 80 -11.52 -15.19 18.63
C LYS A 80 -10.01 -15.25 18.68
N ILE A 81 -9.35 -14.09 18.67
CA ILE A 81 -7.91 -13.95 18.66
C ILE A 81 -7.51 -13.20 19.93
N ILE A 82 -6.68 -13.83 20.76
CA ILE A 82 -6.20 -13.27 22.03
C ILE A 82 -4.70 -13.07 21.88
N VAL A 83 -4.23 -11.86 22.08
CA VAL A 83 -2.81 -11.49 21.98
C VAL A 83 -2.29 -11.14 23.36
N LYS A 84 -1.19 -11.78 23.75
CA LYS A 84 -0.43 -11.46 24.96
C LYS A 84 0.84 -10.69 24.56
N PHE A 85 1.03 -9.54 25.19
CA PHE A 85 2.20 -8.71 25.01
C PHE A 85 3.24 -8.92 26.14
N ASN A 86 4.44 -8.37 25.96
CA ASN A 86 5.57 -8.47 26.91
C ASN A 86 5.29 -7.88 28.30
N ASP A 87 4.40 -6.91 28.40
CA ASP A 87 3.91 -6.31 29.65
C ASP A 87 2.78 -7.10 30.31
N ASN A 88 2.58 -8.36 29.89
CA ASN A 88 1.48 -9.23 30.30
C ASN A 88 0.06 -8.73 29.92
N LYS A 89 -0.05 -7.66 29.14
CA LYS A 89 -1.31 -7.17 28.66
C LYS A 89 -1.96 -8.17 27.71
N LEU A 90 -3.25 -8.43 27.92
CA LEU A 90 -4.07 -9.31 27.08
C LEU A 90 -5.07 -8.51 26.29
N CYS A 91 -5.08 -8.71 24.99
CA CYS A 91 -6.05 -8.10 24.08
C CYS A 91 -6.85 -9.15 23.33
N GLU A 92 -8.17 -8.97 23.30
CA GLU A 92 -9.09 -9.86 22.60
C GLU A 92 -9.65 -9.20 21.36
N PHE A 93 -9.65 -9.94 20.26
CA PHE A 93 -10.16 -9.48 18.97
C PHE A 93 -11.07 -10.55 18.35
N LEU A 94 -12.04 -10.09 17.58
CA LEU A 94 -12.76 -10.94 16.63
C LEU A 94 -12.07 -10.90 15.27
N GLY A 95 -12.10 -12.02 14.57
CA GLY A 95 -11.47 -12.08 13.26
C GLY A 95 -11.82 -13.34 12.49
N THR A 96 -11.11 -13.52 11.39
CA THR A 96 -11.22 -14.73 10.56
C THR A 96 -9.85 -15.28 10.26
N VAL A 97 -9.75 -16.60 10.20
CA VAL A 97 -8.54 -17.35 9.87
C VAL A 97 -8.78 -18.28 8.69
N ARG A 98 -7.75 -18.50 7.90
CA ARG A 98 -7.74 -19.54 6.85
C ARG A 98 -6.33 -20.10 6.69
N GLN A 99 -6.22 -21.25 6.02
CA GLN A 99 -4.94 -21.76 5.56
C GLN A 99 -4.21 -20.71 4.73
N ASN A 100 -2.92 -20.46 5.03
CA ASN A 100 -2.01 -19.68 4.22
C ASN A 100 -1.04 -20.57 3.46
N GLY A 101 -0.45 -20.07 2.40
CA GLY A 101 0.47 -20.78 1.51
C GLY A 101 -0.24 -21.53 0.38
N ASP A 102 0.50 -21.79 -0.68
CA ASP A 102 0.04 -22.48 -1.87
C ASP A 102 0.56 -23.93 -1.91
N LEU A 103 1.64 -24.22 -1.22
CA LEU A 103 2.26 -25.52 -1.09
C LEU A 103 1.91 -26.21 0.22
N LYS A 104 2.00 -27.55 0.26
CA LYS A 104 1.73 -28.36 1.45
C LYS A 104 2.79 -28.30 2.54
N ASP A 105 3.94 -27.69 2.32
CA ASP A 105 4.92 -27.35 3.35
C ASP A 105 4.34 -26.42 4.43
N HIS A 106 3.30 -25.65 4.06
CA HIS A 106 2.53 -24.82 4.98
C HIS A 106 1.53 -25.55 5.89
N ILE A 107 1.50 -26.88 5.86
CA ILE A 107 0.64 -27.72 6.73
C ILE A 107 1.31 -29.06 6.99
N LYS A 108 1.41 -29.45 8.25
CA LYS A 108 2.08 -30.71 8.65
C LYS A 108 1.43 -31.32 9.89
N LEU A 109 1.67 -32.59 10.12
CA LEU A 109 1.37 -33.27 11.38
C LEU A 109 2.51 -33.01 12.37
N LYS A 110 2.17 -32.66 13.58
CA LYS A 110 3.06 -32.57 14.74
C LYS A 110 2.34 -33.16 15.94
N GLU A 111 2.93 -34.21 16.58
CA GLU A 111 2.37 -34.82 17.79
C GLU A 111 0.86 -35.17 17.64
N ASN A 112 0.49 -35.87 16.59
CA ASN A 112 -0.89 -36.28 16.25
C ASN A 112 -1.85 -35.07 15.97
N SER A 113 -1.34 -33.86 15.87
CA SER A 113 -2.12 -32.66 15.61
C SER A 113 -1.72 -31.99 14.30
N VAL A 114 -2.68 -31.36 13.64
CA VAL A 114 -2.41 -30.59 12.40
C VAL A 114 -2.01 -29.19 12.75
N VAL A 115 -0.78 -28.82 12.41
CA VAL A 115 -0.27 -27.43 12.47
C VAL A 115 -0.17 -26.84 11.06
N GLN A 116 -0.44 -25.55 10.94
CA GLN A 116 -0.51 -24.90 9.62
C GLN A 116 -0.20 -23.41 9.68
N SER A 117 0.32 -22.90 8.58
CA SER A 117 0.41 -21.44 8.37
C SER A 117 -0.98 -20.82 8.21
N LEU A 118 -1.20 -19.65 8.79
CA LEU A 118 -2.49 -18.99 8.82
C LEU A 118 -2.46 -17.59 8.19
N ASP A 119 -3.50 -17.25 7.45
CA ASP A 119 -3.83 -15.87 7.03
C ASP A 119 -4.94 -15.37 7.96
N VAL A 120 -4.63 -14.35 8.76
CA VAL A 120 -5.50 -13.79 9.78
C VAL A 120 -5.97 -12.40 9.35
N LYS A 121 -7.28 -12.14 9.50
CA LYS A 121 -7.88 -10.84 9.33
C LYS A 121 -8.70 -10.51 10.58
N LEU A 122 -8.33 -9.46 11.30
CA LEU A 122 -9.11 -8.91 12.39
C LEU A 122 -10.34 -8.21 11.82
N THR A 123 -11.48 -8.35 12.50
CA THR A 123 -12.72 -7.63 12.21
C THR A 123 -12.99 -6.54 13.24
N THR A 124 -12.28 -6.58 14.38
CA THR A 124 -12.33 -5.58 15.44
C THR A 124 -10.91 -5.25 15.89
N GLY A 125 -10.61 -3.99 16.16
CA GLY A 125 -9.33 -3.52 16.68
C GLY A 125 -8.12 -3.84 15.78
N ASN A 126 -6.95 -3.68 16.34
CA ASN A 126 -5.67 -3.88 15.65
C ASN A 126 -4.57 -4.35 16.61
N ILE A 127 -3.50 -4.91 16.08
CA ILE A 127 -2.29 -5.26 16.82
C ILE A 127 -1.18 -4.30 16.37
N ASN A 128 -0.87 -3.28 17.17
CA ASN A 128 0.13 -2.26 16.81
C ASN A 128 -0.12 -1.61 15.42
N GLY A 129 -1.39 -1.35 15.08
CA GLY A 129 -1.78 -0.83 13.78
C GLY A 129 -1.90 -1.89 12.66
N ILE A 130 -1.74 -3.17 12.97
CA ILE A 130 -1.87 -4.27 12.01
C ILE A 130 -3.26 -4.89 12.12
N VAL A 131 -3.99 -4.91 11.02
CA VAL A 131 -5.35 -5.50 10.92
C VAL A 131 -5.31 -6.85 10.20
N LYS A 132 -4.35 -7.04 9.31
CA LYS A 132 -4.18 -8.27 8.52
C LYS A 132 -2.74 -8.74 8.61
N PHE A 133 -2.56 -10.02 8.94
CA PHE A 133 -1.24 -10.61 9.07
C PHE A 133 -1.24 -12.11 8.72
N LYS A 134 -0.06 -12.64 8.57
CA LYS A 134 0.18 -14.06 8.33
C LYS A 134 1.00 -14.63 9.48
N LEU A 135 0.75 -15.89 9.80
CA LEU A 135 1.52 -16.69 10.73
C LEU A 135 2.10 -17.85 9.94
N PHE A 136 3.40 -17.86 9.78
CA PHE A 136 4.09 -18.87 9.00
C PHE A 136 4.73 -19.92 9.90
N LEU A 137 4.57 -21.21 9.55
CA LEU A 137 5.31 -22.28 10.17
C LEU A 137 6.82 -22.10 9.92
N GLU A 138 7.60 -22.55 10.88
CA GLU A 138 9.05 -22.61 10.77
C GLU A 138 9.49 -23.39 9.51
N GLY A 139 10.47 -22.85 8.79
CA GLY A 139 11.00 -23.43 7.57
C GLY A 139 10.23 -23.07 6.29
N THR A 140 9.01 -22.47 6.38
CA THR A 140 8.26 -22.06 5.18
C THR A 140 8.68 -20.71 4.60
N ARG A 141 9.57 -20.00 5.31
CA ARG A 141 10.18 -18.72 4.94
C ARG A 141 11.70 -18.77 5.17
N GLY A 142 12.34 -19.87 4.80
CA GLY A 142 13.74 -20.07 5.10
C GLY A 142 13.99 -20.01 6.62
N ASN A 143 15.08 -19.38 7.06
CA ASN A 143 15.37 -19.15 8.46
C ASN A 143 14.59 -17.93 8.98
N SER A 144 13.55 -18.15 9.78
CA SER A 144 12.69 -17.10 10.33
C SER A 144 13.45 -16.01 11.11
N LYS A 145 14.54 -16.36 11.80
CA LYS A 145 15.36 -15.40 12.54
C LYS A 145 16.15 -14.51 11.59
N GLU A 146 16.71 -15.08 10.54
CA GLU A 146 17.45 -14.32 9.52
C GLU A 146 16.51 -13.43 8.70
N GLU A 147 15.28 -13.89 8.40
CA GLU A 147 14.24 -13.08 7.78
C GLU A 147 13.97 -11.79 8.59
N ILE A 148 13.87 -11.90 9.92
CA ILE A 148 13.66 -10.73 10.79
C ILE A 148 14.89 -9.82 10.82
N ILE A 149 16.10 -10.38 10.93
CA ILE A 149 17.34 -9.60 10.94
C ILE A 149 17.47 -8.80 9.65
N PHE A 150 17.27 -9.47 8.51
CA PHE A 150 17.38 -8.83 7.21
C PHE A 150 16.29 -7.79 6.95
N ALA A 151 15.06 -8.06 7.41
CA ALA A 151 13.97 -7.09 7.39
C ALA A 151 14.35 -5.78 8.12
N GLU A 152 15.02 -5.86 9.28
CA GLU A 152 15.47 -4.67 10.01
C GLU A 152 16.65 -3.98 9.32
N ILE A 153 17.55 -4.72 8.67
CA ILE A 153 18.62 -4.14 7.84
C ILE A 153 18.01 -3.36 6.68
N LEU A 154 17.10 -3.95 5.90
CA LEU A 154 16.41 -3.27 4.80
C LEU A 154 15.65 -2.02 5.26
N ARG A 155 15.01 -2.09 6.44
CA ARG A 155 14.30 -0.94 7.02
C ARG A 155 15.27 0.17 7.42
N SER A 156 16.52 -0.14 7.81
CA SER A 156 17.54 0.87 8.07
C SER A 156 17.99 1.62 6.81
N PHE A 157 17.78 1.03 5.62
CA PHE A 157 17.94 1.66 4.31
C PHE A 157 16.66 2.35 3.80
N ASN A 158 15.63 2.45 4.63
CA ASN A 158 14.33 3.07 4.27
C ASN A 158 13.54 2.35 3.17
N TYR A 159 13.78 1.05 2.95
CA TYR A 159 12.94 0.25 2.05
C TYR A 159 11.63 -0.17 2.70
N LEU A 160 10.64 -0.42 1.85
CA LEU A 160 9.33 -0.90 2.28
C LEU A 160 9.40 -2.38 2.68
N VAL A 161 9.25 -2.64 3.98
CA VAL A 161 9.38 -3.99 4.57
C VAL A 161 8.23 -4.27 5.52
N PRO A 162 7.47 -5.37 5.36
CA PRO A 162 6.45 -5.77 6.31
C PRO A 162 7.03 -5.98 7.71
N ARG A 163 6.31 -5.55 8.74
CA ARG A 163 6.69 -5.81 10.13
C ARG A 163 6.66 -7.31 10.40
N THR A 164 7.73 -7.84 10.94
CA THR A 164 7.92 -9.28 11.19
C THR A 164 8.44 -9.51 12.59
N SER A 165 7.96 -10.58 13.26
CA SER A 165 8.45 -11.00 14.58
C SER A 165 8.22 -12.49 14.81
N LEU A 166 8.98 -13.10 15.73
CA LEU A 166 8.68 -14.43 16.22
C LEU A 166 7.55 -14.37 17.26
N VAL A 167 6.62 -15.29 17.20
CA VAL A 167 5.49 -15.37 18.14
C VAL A 167 5.18 -16.83 18.50
N SER A 168 4.80 -17.04 19.76
CA SER A 168 4.20 -18.32 20.15
C SER A 168 2.74 -18.31 19.76
N VAL A 169 2.26 -19.37 19.08
CA VAL A 169 0.88 -19.49 18.63
C VAL A 169 0.23 -20.69 19.28
N ASP A 170 -0.93 -20.48 19.89
CA ASP A 170 -1.82 -21.52 20.39
C ASP A 170 -3.10 -21.53 19.53
N ASN A 171 -3.21 -22.50 18.64
CA ASN A 171 -4.40 -22.65 17.79
C ASN A 171 -5.31 -23.75 18.34
N ASN A 172 -6.29 -23.37 19.16
CA ASN A 172 -7.21 -24.29 19.83
C ASN A 172 -6.49 -25.40 20.66
N GLY A 173 -5.45 -25.02 21.41
CA GLY A 173 -4.66 -25.95 22.25
C GLY A 173 -3.40 -26.50 21.56
N ILE A 174 -3.24 -26.29 20.24
CA ILE A 174 -2.07 -26.77 19.50
C ILE A 174 -1.02 -25.66 19.46
N LYS A 175 0.09 -25.87 20.16
CA LYS A 175 1.16 -24.86 20.31
C LYS A 175 2.23 -25.00 19.23
N SER A 176 2.71 -23.87 18.72
CA SER A 176 3.81 -23.78 17.75
C SER A 176 4.49 -22.42 17.84
N GLU A 177 5.77 -22.33 17.48
CA GLU A 177 6.44 -21.07 17.20
C GLU A 177 6.26 -20.72 15.72
N MET A 178 5.91 -19.49 15.43
CA MET A 178 5.63 -19.04 14.07
C MET A 178 6.24 -17.68 13.80
N LEU A 179 6.51 -17.41 12.52
CA LEU A 179 6.84 -16.09 12.03
C LEU A 179 5.54 -15.31 11.82
N PHE A 180 5.35 -14.27 12.62
CA PHE A 180 4.32 -13.24 12.37
C PHE A 180 4.82 -12.30 11.28
N GLN A 181 4.02 -12.04 10.26
CA GLN A 181 4.33 -11.06 9.22
C GLN A 181 3.09 -10.26 8.86
N GLU A 182 3.22 -8.95 8.91
CA GLU A 182 2.21 -8.02 8.42
C GLU A 182 1.87 -8.28 6.96
N LYS A 183 0.59 -8.20 6.61
CA LYS A 183 0.19 -8.25 5.21
C LYS A 183 0.34 -6.88 4.56
N VAL A 184 0.98 -6.85 3.41
CA VAL A 184 1.10 -5.63 2.60
C VAL A 184 -0.29 -5.15 2.19
N SER A 185 -0.71 -4.01 2.72
CA SER A 185 -2.02 -3.41 2.56
C SER A 185 -1.94 -1.89 2.79
N LYS A 186 -3.07 -1.19 2.85
CA LYS A 186 -3.15 0.24 3.15
C LYS A 186 -2.40 0.59 4.45
N GLU A 187 -2.65 -0.16 5.51
CA GLU A 187 -2.09 0.07 6.85
C GLU A 187 -0.55 -0.05 6.85
N PHE A 188 -0.02 -0.91 5.99
CA PHE A 188 1.42 -1.02 5.75
C PHE A 188 2.01 0.23 5.06
N LEU A 189 1.32 0.78 4.06
CA LEU A 189 1.76 2.01 3.37
C LEU A 189 1.74 3.20 4.32
N GLU A 190 0.67 3.39 5.09
CA GLU A 190 0.53 4.46 6.09
C GLU A 190 1.61 4.37 7.19
N PHE A 191 1.91 3.15 7.65
CA PHE A 191 3.01 2.94 8.62
C PHE A 191 4.37 3.37 8.09
N ASN A 192 4.60 3.24 6.78
CA ASN A 192 5.83 3.64 6.11
C ASN A 192 5.77 5.07 5.51
N ASN A 193 4.83 5.89 5.94
CA ASN A 193 4.63 7.27 5.46
C ASN A 193 4.44 7.33 3.93
N ARG A 194 3.66 6.41 3.39
CA ARG A 194 3.25 6.41 1.99
C ARG A 194 1.74 6.58 1.90
N ARG A 195 1.29 7.47 1.02
CA ARG A 195 -0.14 7.58 0.70
C ARG A 195 -0.66 6.27 0.13
N GLU A 196 -1.94 5.99 0.37
CA GLU A 196 -2.57 4.81 -0.22
C GLU A 196 -2.53 4.87 -1.75
N GLY A 197 -2.08 3.81 -2.38
CA GLY A 197 -1.95 3.68 -3.84
C GLY A 197 -1.89 2.21 -4.26
N PRO A 198 -1.73 1.92 -5.55
CA PRO A 198 -1.69 0.55 -6.06
C PRO A 198 -0.54 -0.27 -5.47
N ILE A 199 -0.87 -1.44 -4.94
CA ILE A 199 0.09 -2.46 -4.52
C ILE A 199 0.00 -3.60 -5.53
N LEU A 200 1.11 -3.90 -6.19
CA LEU A 200 1.21 -4.84 -7.29
C LEU A 200 2.09 -6.03 -6.93
N GLU A 201 1.73 -7.21 -7.42
CA GLU A 201 2.53 -8.44 -7.28
C GLU A 201 2.35 -9.35 -8.49
N GLY A 202 3.24 -10.31 -8.70
CA GLY A 202 3.07 -11.33 -9.73
C GLY A 202 1.84 -12.21 -9.48
N ASP A 203 1.10 -12.57 -10.52
CA ASP A 203 -0.09 -13.40 -10.40
C ASP A 203 0.22 -14.88 -10.64
N GLU A 204 0.53 -15.60 -9.58
CA GLU A 204 0.83 -17.05 -9.61
C GLU A 204 -0.39 -17.94 -9.80
N LYS A 205 -1.59 -17.39 -9.84
CA LYS A 205 -2.80 -18.19 -9.71
C LYS A 205 -2.94 -19.27 -10.77
N TYR A 206 -2.62 -18.93 -12.02
CA TYR A 206 -2.71 -19.89 -13.11
C TYR A 206 -1.63 -20.95 -13.02
N MET A 207 -0.42 -20.57 -12.64
CA MET A 207 0.67 -21.49 -12.35
C MET A 207 0.24 -22.51 -11.30
N MET A 208 -0.30 -22.05 -10.18
CA MET A 208 -0.77 -22.92 -9.10
C MET A 208 -1.96 -23.79 -9.50
N SER A 209 -2.88 -23.25 -10.31
CA SER A 209 -4.01 -24.03 -10.84
C SER A 209 -3.53 -25.16 -11.76
N PHE A 210 -2.58 -24.88 -12.66
CA PHE A 210 -1.99 -25.89 -13.54
C PHE A 210 -1.23 -26.94 -12.72
N MET A 211 -0.34 -26.53 -11.82
CA MET A 211 0.44 -27.45 -10.98
C MET A 211 -0.46 -28.32 -10.09
N SER A 212 -1.62 -27.82 -9.66
CA SER A 212 -2.57 -28.62 -8.86
C SER A 212 -3.18 -29.83 -9.58
N LYS A 213 -3.10 -29.84 -10.92
CA LYS A 213 -3.58 -30.95 -11.77
C LYS A 213 -2.52 -32.03 -12.00
N ILE A 214 -1.27 -31.77 -11.62
CA ILE A 214 -0.17 -32.73 -11.81
C ILE A 214 -0.06 -33.63 -10.57
N PRO A 215 -0.09 -34.97 -10.70
CA PRO A 215 0.05 -35.91 -9.56
C PRO A 215 1.36 -35.71 -8.82
N SER A 216 1.34 -35.83 -7.50
CA SER A 216 2.47 -35.55 -6.59
C SER A 216 3.65 -36.51 -6.70
N GLY A 217 3.51 -37.63 -7.40
CA GLY A 217 4.54 -38.67 -7.51
C GLY A 217 5.51 -38.49 -8.69
N GLN A 218 5.25 -37.59 -9.63
CA GLN A 218 5.98 -37.55 -10.90
C GLN A 218 7.14 -36.56 -10.99
N THR A 219 7.17 -35.52 -10.18
CA THR A 219 8.26 -34.51 -10.23
C THR A 219 8.32 -33.60 -9.01
N SER A 220 9.51 -33.03 -8.72
CA SER A 220 9.65 -31.97 -7.71
C SER A 220 8.87 -30.72 -8.10
N ALA A 221 8.48 -29.89 -7.13
CA ALA A 221 7.76 -28.64 -7.40
C ALA A 221 8.54 -27.72 -8.35
N HIS A 222 9.87 -27.67 -8.26
CA HIS A 222 10.74 -26.89 -9.15
C HIS A 222 10.70 -27.39 -10.60
N ILE A 223 10.72 -28.70 -10.84
CA ILE A 223 10.61 -29.28 -12.19
C ILE A 223 9.22 -29.01 -12.79
N GLN A 224 8.17 -29.01 -11.95
CA GLN A 224 6.82 -28.69 -12.39
C GLN A 224 6.67 -27.23 -12.79
N VAL A 225 7.29 -26.31 -12.05
CA VAL A 225 7.36 -24.88 -12.40
C VAL A 225 8.13 -24.70 -13.71
N GLY A 226 9.29 -25.34 -13.86
CA GLY A 226 10.10 -25.28 -15.07
C GLY A 226 9.33 -25.76 -16.31
N LYS A 227 8.70 -26.93 -16.24
CA LYS A 227 7.89 -27.47 -17.34
C LYS A 227 6.69 -26.60 -17.70
N ALA A 228 6.12 -25.92 -16.73
CA ALA A 228 5.03 -25.01 -16.95
C ALA A 228 5.50 -23.72 -17.64
N LEU A 229 6.67 -23.21 -17.28
CA LEU A 229 7.32 -22.08 -17.95
C LEU A 229 7.72 -22.44 -19.40
N GLU A 230 8.28 -23.62 -19.62
CA GLU A 230 8.67 -24.13 -20.95
C GLU A 230 7.47 -24.26 -21.90
N ARG A 231 6.29 -24.60 -21.39
CA ARG A 231 5.09 -24.76 -22.20
C ARG A 231 4.40 -23.43 -22.56
N GLY A 232 4.95 -22.30 -22.12
CA GLY A 232 4.35 -20.99 -22.38
C GLY A 232 2.93 -20.80 -21.78
N THR A 233 2.50 -21.72 -20.91
CA THR A 233 1.16 -21.68 -20.30
C THR A 233 1.08 -20.69 -19.16
N GLN A 234 2.19 -19.98 -18.85
CA GLN A 234 2.27 -19.21 -17.61
C GLN A 234 3.05 -17.93 -17.77
N ILE A 235 2.40 -16.97 -18.34
CA ILE A 235 2.85 -15.59 -18.18
C ILE A 235 2.42 -15.14 -16.79
N GLN A 236 3.38 -15.02 -15.89
CA GLN A 236 3.15 -14.43 -14.58
C GLN A 236 3.00 -12.91 -14.72
N LEU A 237 1.85 -12.47 -15.14
CA LEU A 237 1.55 -11.05 -15.19
C LEU A 237 1.30 -10.52 -13.78
N ALA A 238 1.49 -9.22 -13.61
CA ALA A 238 1.19 -8.56 -12.35
C ALA A 238 -0.32 -8.47 -12.13
N LYS A 239 -0.71 -8.48 -10.84
CA LYS A 239 -2.05 -8.12 -10.38
C LYS A 239 -1.97 -7.06 -9.29
N GLN A 240 -3.03 -6.30 -9.12
CA GLN A 240 -3.19 -5.40 -7.98
C GLN A 240 -3.81 -6.16 -6.80
N THR A 241 -3.19 -6.05 -5.61
CA THR A 241 -3.64 -6.76 -4.40
C THR A 241 -4.68 -6.00 -3.59
N ASN A 242 -4.65 -4.67 -3.65
CA ASN A 242 -5.58 -3.77 -2.98
C ASN A 242 -6.59 -3.16 -3.97
N SER A 243 -7.28 -3.99 -4.73
CA SER A 243 -8.24 -3.57 -5.77
C SER A 243 -9.33 -2.62 -5.25
N ASN A 244 -9.71 -2.68 -3.97
CA ASN A 244 -10.66 -1.75 -3.37
C ASN A 244 -10.22 -0.28 -3.50
N TRP A 245 -8.93 0.00 -3.54
CA TRP A 245 -8.42 1.34 -3.77
C TRP A 245 -8.77 1.85 -5.17
N ALA A 246 -8.56 1.03 -6.20
CA ALA A 246 -8.94 1.35 -7.58
C ALA A 246 -10.44 1.67 -7.74
N MET A 247 -11.25 1.18 -6.80
CA MET A 247 -12.71 1.31 -6.83
C MET A 247 -13.23 2.58 -6.17
N LYS A 248 -12.36 3.38 -5.56
CA LYS A 248 -12.76 4.62 -4.89
C LYS A 248 -13.22 5.71 -5.87
N GLY A 249 -12.82 5.65 -7.15
CA GLY A 249 -13.22 6.61 -8.17
C GLY A 249 -12.46 6.46 -9.48
N PHE A 250 -12.84 7.29 -10.46
CA PHE A 250 -12.28 7.22 -11.82
C PHE A 250 -10.77 7.38 -11.86
N ASN A 251 -10.20 8.40 -11.23
CA ASN A 251 -8.76 8.62 -11.24
C ASN A 251 -7.99 7.54 -10.47
N HIS A 252 -8.55 6.98 -9.39
CA HIS A 252 -7.98 5.81 -8.70
C HIS A 252 -7.88 4.61 -9.64
N LEU A 253 -8.92 4.38 -10.43
CA LEU A 253 -8.93 3.33 -11.45
C LEU A 253 -7.88 3.61 -12.54
N GLN A 254 -7.80 4.84 -13.07
CA GLN A 254 -6.82 5.21 -14.10
C GLN A 254 -5.38 5.03 -13.62
N ILE A 255 -5.05 5.45 -12.39
CA ILE A 255 -3.73 5.24 -11.77
C ILE A 255 -3.42 3.73 -11.68
N SER A 256 -4.40 2.95 -11.23
CA SER A 256 -4.25 1.49 -11.12
C SER A 256 -3.99 0.82 -12.47
N LEU A 257 -4.76 1.22 -13.51
CA LEU A 257 -4.61 0.72 -14.87
C LEU A 257 -3.24 1.08 -15.46
N ASN A 258 -2.83 2.32 -15.29
CA ASN A 258 -1.55 2.81 -15.77
C ASN A 258 -0.39 2.02 -15.13
N ALA A 259 -0.40 1.89 -13.80
CA ALA A 259 0.61 1.14 -13.07
C ALA A 259 0.65 -0.34 -13.51
N LEU A 260 -0.51 -0.98 -13.61
CA LEU A 260 -0.61 -2.39 -13.99
C LEU A 260 -0.15 -2.62 -15.45
N THR A 261 -0.53 -1.73 -16.37
CA THR A 261 -0.10 -1.81 -17.77
C THR A 261 1.41 -1.64 -17.90
N LYS A 262 2.00 -0.66 -17.22
CA LYS A 262 3.46 -0.43 -17.22
C LYS A 262 4.20 -1.64 -16.66
N LEU A 263 3.79 -2.16 -15.51
CA LEU A 263 4.43 -3.33 -14.90
C LEU A 263 4.28 -4.57 -15.77
N ASN A 264 3.12 -4.80 -16.37
CA ASN A 264 2.92 -5.93 -17.27
C ASN A 264 3.78 -5.83 -18.54
N LYS A 265 3.97 -4.65 -19.10
CA LYS A 265 4.96 -4.45 -20.19
C LYS A 265 6.35 -4.86 -19.74
N ILE A 266 6.80 -4.51 -18.54
CA ILE A 266 8.10 -4.88 -17.99
C ILE A 266 8.21 -6.40 -17.80
N TYR A 267 7.17 -7.05 -17.28
CA TYR A 267 7.13 -8.52 -17.16
C TYR A 267 7.19 -9.21 -18.52
N LEU A 268 6.52 -8.69 -19.52
CA LEU A 268 6.53 -9.24 -20.88
C LEU A 268 7.92 -9.09 -21.53
N LEU A 269 8.58 -7.95 -21.34
CA LEU A 269 9.95 -7.73 -21.77
C LEU A 269 10.92 -8.71 -21.12
N TYR A 270 10.79 -8.92 -19.83
CA TYR A 270 11.58 -9.92 -19.09
C TYR A 270 11.37 -11.33 -19.66
N LEU A 271 10.14 -11.75 -19.91
CA LEU A 271 9.82 -13.05 -20.46
C LEU A 271 10.35 -13.22 -21.91
N SER A 272 10.31 -12.15 -22.73
CA SER A 272 10.88 -12.20 -24.09
C SER A 272 12.39 -12.38 -24.08
N SER A 273 13.07 -11.76 -23.12
CA SER A 273 14.52 -11.93 -22.96
C SER A 273 14.91 -13.34 -22.47
N TYR A 274 14.03 -13.99 -21.69
CA TYR A 274 14.27 -15.34 -21.18
C TYR A 274 14.31 -16.44 -22.27
N ASN A 275 13.60 -16.24 -23.38
CA ASN A 275 13.56 -17.20 -24.48
C ASN A 275 14.78 -17.15 -25.41
N ASN A 276 15.72 -16.24 -25.21
CA ASN A 276 16.94 -16.16 -25.96
C ASN A 276 17.98 -17.11 -25.36
N GLU A 277 18.61 -18.00 -26.16
CA GLU A 277 19.55 -19.01 -25.65
C GLU A 277 20.76 -18.43 -24.92
N ILE A 278 21.21 -17.24 -25.33
CA ILE A 278 22.27 -16.50 -24.66
C ILE A 278 21.85 -16.11 -23.24
N ASN A 279 20.59 -15.74 -23.06
CA ASN A 279 20.04 -15.28 -21.80
C ASN A 279 19.70 -16.44 -20.84
N LYS A 280 19.52 -17.68 -21.34
CA LYS A 280 19.36 -18.88 -20.51
C LYS A 280 20.60 -19.18 -19.67
N LYS A 281 21.79 -18.87 -20.20
CA LYS A 281 23.08 -19.07 -19.51
C LYS A 281 23.38 -17.98 -18.47
N LEU A 282 22.79 -16.79 -18.59
CA LEU A 282 23.11 -15.61 -17.77
C LEU A 282 22.18 -15.38 -16.58
N PHE A 283 21.30 -16.33 -16.23
CA PHE A 283 20.42 -16.24 -15.04
C PHE A 283 19.70 -14.90 -14.86
N ILE A 284 19.09 -14.43 -15.94
CA ILE A 284 18.21 -13.26 -15.92
C ILE A 284 16.93 -13.52 -15.07
N ASN A 285 16.84 -14.68 -14.44
CA ASN A 285 15.70 -15.15 -13.65
C ASN A 285 15.31 -14.24 -12.49
N TYR A 286 16.21 -13.33 -12.07
CA TYR A 286 15.99 -12.58 -10.84
C TYR A 286 15.74 -11.10 -11.04
N SER A 287 16.04 -10.50 -12.17
CA SER A 287 15.96 -9.06 -12.27
C SER A 287 15.08 -8.57 -13.40
N LEU A 288 13.92 -8.04 -13.03
CA LEU A 288 13.25 -7.08 -13.88
C LEU A 288 14.21 -5.89 -14.09
N ASN A 289 14.19 -5.29 -15.27
CA ASN A 289 15.07 -4.17 -15.59
C ASN A 289 14.72 -2.95 -14.74
N ASN A 290 15.69 -2.48 -13.93
CA ASN A 290 15.49 -1.37 -13.01
C ASN A 290 15.30 -0.01 -13.72
N ASN A 291 15.89 0.16 -14.90
CA ASN A 291 15.64 1.35 -15.73
C ASN A 291 14.17 1.43 -16.15
N LEU A 292 13.57 0.29 -16.51
CA LEU A 292 12.14 0.23 -16.83
C LEU A 292 11.25 0.40 -15.60
N LEU A 293 11.65 -0.15 -14.44
CA LEU A 293 10.92 0.01 -13.17
C LEU A 293 10.97 1.47 -12.68
N SER A 294 12.06 2.17 -12.94
CA SER A 294 12.24 3.60 -12.62
C SER A 294 11.65 4.53 -13.69
N LEU A 295 11.14 3.98 -14.80
CA LEU A 295 10.69 4.72 -15.99
C LEU A 295 11.74 5.74 -16.51
N GLY A 296 13.00 5.35 -16.47
CA GLY A 296 14.15 6.15 -16.93
C GLY A 296 14.63 7.22 -15.94
N ASN A 297 14.06 7.30 -14.73
CA ASN A 297 14.58 8.17 -13.68
C ASN A 297 15.86 7.55 -13.08
N LYS A 298 17.00 8.18 -13.30
CA LYS A 298 18.31 7.66 -12.88
C LYS A 298 18.50 7.54 -11.37
N ASP A 299 17.95 8.46 -10.58
CA ASP A 299 18.03 8.41 -9.12
C ASP A 299 17.22 7.22 -8.60
N LYS A 300 16.03 6.98 -9.15
CA LYS A 300 15.18 5.84 -8.80
C LYS A 300 15.73 4.51 -9.32
N GLU A 301 16.38 4.50 -10.48
CA GLU A 301 17.12 3.35 -10.98
C GLU A 301 18.22 2.95 -9.99
N ARG A 302 19.00 3.92 -9.52
CA ARG A 302 20.06 3.71 -8.52
C ARG A 302 19.53 3.20 -7.19
N GLU A 303 18.39 3.69 -6.72
CA GLU A 303 17.69 3.17 -5.52
C GLU A 303 17.30 1.70 -5.70
N LEU A 304 16.78 1.34 -6.87
CA LEU A 304 16.41 -0.05 -7.23
C LEU A 304 17.64 -0.95 -7.37
N ASP A 305 18.73 -0.45 -7.95
CA ASP A 305 19.99 -1.18 -8.04
C ASP A 305 20.56 -1.44 -6.64
N LEU A 306 20.56 -0.44 -5.78
CA LEU A 306 21.00 -0.58 -4.39
C LEU A 306 20.19 -1.63 -3.64
N TYR A 307 18.85 -1.63 -3.83
CA TYR A 307 17.95 -2.65 -3.27
C TYR A 307 18.33 -4.05 -3.77
N ASN A 308 18.45 -4.24 -5.09
CA ASN A 308 18.78 -5.54 -5.68
C ASN A 308 20.15 -6.04 -5.20
N LEU A 309 21.16 -5.17 -5.14
CA LEU A 309 22.51 -5.52 -4.68
C LEU A 309 22.54 -5.92 -3.20
N LEU A 310 21.77 -5.26 -2.36
CA LEU A 310 21.63 -5.64 -0.95
C LEU A 310 20.94 -7.02 -0.83
N ILE A 311 19.90 -7.28 -1.62
CA ILE A 311 19.22 -8.58 -1.69
C ILE A 311 20.22 -9.69 -2.11
N PHE A 312 21.04 -9.45 -3.14
CA PHE A 312 22.06 -10.41 -3.57
C PHE A 312 23.12 -10.63 -2.51
N SER A 313 23.61 -9.56 -1.87
CA SER A 313 24.61 -9.66 -0.80
C SER A 313 24.11 -10.50 0.39
N ALA A 314 22.80 -10.57 0.60
CA ALA A 314 22.17 -11.34 1.66
C ALA A 314 21.76 -12.77 1.26
N GLY A 315 22.01 -13.19 0.02
CA GLY A 315 21.49 -14.46 -0.48
C GLY A 315 19.97 -14.53 -0.55
N ALA A 316 19.28 -13.36 -0.64
CA ALA A 316 17.83 -13.23 -0.55
C ALA A 316 17.14 -13.16 -1.94
N GLN A 317 17.75 -13.75 -2.97
CA GLN A 317 17.31 -13.66 -4.38
C GLN A 317 15.90 -14.17 -4.61
N HIS A 318 15.39 -15.06 -3.74
CA HIS A 318 14.01 -15.56 -3.83
C HIS A 318 12.97 -14.43 -3.83
N SER A 319 13.27 -13.30 -3.16
CA SER A 319 12.40 -12.11 -3.16
C SER A 319 12.34 -11.37 -4.50
N LEU A 320 13.30 -11.61 -5.39
CA LEU A 320 13.37 -10.98 -6.71
C LEU A 320 12.67 -11.79 -7.82
N TYR A 321 12.27 -13.03 -7.54
CA TYR A 321 11.45 -13.79 -8.50
C TYR A 321 10.16 -13.04 -8.82
N THR A 322 9.78 -13.02 -10.07
CA THR A 322 8.60 -12.29 -10.57
C THR A 322 7.33 -12.60 -9.79
N HIS A 323 7.17 -13.83 -9.31
CA HIS A 323 6.00 -14.25 -8.52
C HIS A 323 6.02 -13.79 -7.05
N ASN A 324 7.19 -13.54 -6.47
CA ASN A 324 7.33 -13.03 -5.11
C ASN A 324 7.47 -11.51 -5.06
N ARG A 325 7.90 -10.91 -6.17
CA ARG A 325 8.20 -9.48 -6.22
C ARG A 325 6.94 -8.65 -6.06
N LYS A 326 7.01 -7.69 -5.14
CA LYS A 326 5.92 -6.78 -4.85
C LYS A 326 6.39 -5.35 -5.03
N PHE A 327 5.45 -4.51 -5.46
CA PHE A 327 5.70 -3.10 -5.68
C PHE A 327 4.56 -2.25 -5.13
N TYR A 328 4.91 -1.10 -4.61
CA TYR A 328 4.02 0.03 -4.50
C TYR A 328 4.20 0.93 -5.72
N TRP A 329 3.12 1.23 -6.42
CA TRP A 329 3.16 2.25 -7.46
C TRP A 329 3.16 3.62 -6.82
N ASN A 330 4.33 4.27 -6.79
CA ASN A 330 4.46 5.63 -6.34
C ASN A 330 4.10 6.57 -7.52
N SER A 331 2.83 6.97 -7.60
CA SER A 331 2.32 7.79 -8.71
C SER A 331 2.92 9.18 -8.75
N LEU A 332 3.32 9.70 -7.58
CA LEU A 332 3.98 11.00 -7.45
C LEU A 332 5.39 10.98 -8.01
N GLU A 333 6.17 9.96 -7.64
CA GLU A 333 7.54 9.76 -8.12
C GLU A 333 7.58 9.05 -9.48
N ASN A 334 6.45 8.51 -9.92
CA ASN A 334 6.26 7.79 -11.18
C ASN A 334 7.22 6.61 -11.34
N TYR A 335 7.34 5.76 -10.32
CA TYR A 335 8.17 4.55 -10.36
C TYR A 335 7.59 3.43 -9.50
N PHE A 336 8.12 2.20 -9.68
CA PHE A 336 7.77 1.03 -8.90
C PHE A 336 8.67 0.90 -7.69
N GLU A 337 8.21 1.36 -6.54
CA GLU A 337 8.92 1.27 -5.26
C GLU A 337 8.88 -0.19 -4.76
N PRO A 338 10.04 -0.84 -4.52
CA PRO A 338 10.07 -2.26 -4.17
C PRO A 338 9.58 -2.49 -2.75
N ILE A 339 8.81 -3.56 -2.56
CA ILE A 339 8.39 -4.05 -1.25
C ILE A 339 9.05 -5.41 -1.03
N TYR A 340 9.82 -5.54 0.02
CA TYR A 340 10.47 -6.80 0.36
C TYR A 340 9.46 -7.87 0.76
N TYR A 341 9.65 -9.09 0.23
CA TYR A 341 8.82 -10.24 0.55
C TYR A 341 9.54 -11.54 0.21
N ASP A 342 9.65 -12.47 1.19
CA ASP A 342 10.09 -13.85 0.99
C ASP A 342 11.48 -14.05 0.38
N GLY A 343 12.52 -13.62 1.11
CA GLY A 343 13.90 -13.68 0.61
C GLY A 343 14.52 -15.07 0.61
N GLY A 344 14.20 -15.91 1.58
CA GLY A 344 14.81 -17.24 1.74
C GLY A 344 16.33 -17.17 1.99
N MET A 345 16.80 -16.11 2.69
CA MET A 345 18.21 -15.75 2.81
C MET A 345 19.05 -16.69 3.66
N SER A 346 20.35 -16.58 3.48
CA SER A 346 21.42 -17.15 4.30
C SER A 346 22.47 -16.06 4.56
N LEU A 347 22.33 -15.34 5.69
CA LEU A 347 23.08 -14.11 5.97
C LEU A 347 24.56 -14.31 6.23
N LEU A 348 24.99 -15.51 6.63
CA LEU A 348 26.39 -15.84 6.92
C LEU A 348 27.05 -16.63 5.80
N ASP A 349 26.30 -17.01 4.77
CA ASP A 349 26.86 -17.77 3.67
C ASP A 349 27.59 -16.84 2.69
N PRO A 350 28.72 -17.29 2.13
CA PRO A 350 29.39 -16.56 1.06
C PRO A 350 28.50 -16.51 -0.17
N PHE A 351 28.58 -15.40 -0.89
CA PHE A 351 27.90 -15.26 -2.18
C PHE A 351 28.32 -16.37 -3.14
N THR A 352 27.37 -17.12 -3.65
CA THR A 352 27.58 -18.16 -4.66
C THR A 352 27.22 -17.63 -6.03
N ASP A 353 28.08 -17.86 -6.98
CA ASP A 353 28.23 -17.18 -8.24
C ASP A 353 27.20 -17.60 -9.29
N TYR A 354 26.06 -16.90 -9.36
CA TYR A 354 25.06 -17.19 -10.41
C TYR A 354 24.52 -15.96 -11.13
N TRP A 355 24.94 -14.74 -10.81
CA TRP A 355 24.33 -13.55 -11.37
C TRP A 355 25.30 -12.38 -11.49
N SER A 356 25.16 -11.62 -12.58
CA SER A 356 25.87 -10.36 -12.78
C SER A 356 24.89 -9.29 -13.21
N PRO A 357 24.70 -8.20 -12.44
CA PRO A 357 23.95 -7.06 -12.90
C PRO A 357 24.69 -6.33 -14.01
N TYR A 358 23.95 -5.86 -14.99
CA TYR A 358 24.49 -5.06 -16.08
C TYR A 358 23.96 -3.64 -16.00
N ASN A 359 24.77 -2.73 -15.47
CA ASN A 359 24.63 -1.30 -15.58
C ASN A 359 26.03 -0.70 -15.31
N GLU A 360 26.44 0.30 -16.05
CA GLU A 360 27.75 0.95 -15.88
C GLU A 360 27.95 1.55 -14.48
N ASP A 361 26.86 1.93 -13.82
CA ASP A 361 26.87 2.52 -12.47
C ASP A 361 26.91 1.50 -11.32
N ILE A 362 26.81 0.21 -11.61
CA ILE A 362 26.79 -0.85 -10.58
C ILE A 362 28.03 -0.82 -9.67
N PRO A 363 29.27 -0.65 -10.15
CA PRO A 363 30.43 -0.56 -9.27
C PRO A 363 30.33 0.59 -8.26
N ASN A 364 29.87 1.77 -8.68
CA ASN A 364 29.66 2.93 -7.82
C ASN A 364 28.52 2.68 -6.82
N THR A 365 27.48 1.98 -7.23
CA THR A 365 26.35 1.62 -6.38
C THR A 365 26.74 0.60 -5.32
N LEU A 366 27.64 -0.34 -5.65
CA LEU A 366 28.25 -1.29 -4.68
C LEU A 366 29.12 -0.56 -3.65
N ASP A 367 29.91 0.43 -4.06
CA ASP A 367 30.67 1.26 -3.13
C ASP A 367 29.74 2.03 -2.16
N LEU A 368 28.63 2.55 -2.68
CA LEU A 368 27.62 3.18 -1.85
C LEU A 368 26.97 2.18 -0.88
N LEU A 369 26.66 0.97 -1.33
CA LEU A 369 26.12 -0.10 -0.48
C LEU A 369 27.08 -0.42 0.67
N ILE A 370 28.36 -0.66 0.37
CA ILE A 370 29.40 -0.96 1.36
C ILE A 370 29.54 0.17 2.36
N LYS A 371 29.58 1.42 1.87
CA LYS A 371 29.63 2.62 2.72
C LYS A 371 28.42 2.70 3.66
N ASN A 372 27.23 2.42 3.17
CA ASN A 372 26.00 2.47 3.97
C ASN A 372 25.95 1.33 4.99
N LEU A 373 26.35 0.10 4.62
CA LEU A 373 26.44 -1.02 5.56
C LEU A 373 27.39 -0.73 6.72
N ARG A 374 28.55 -0.08 6.46
CA ARG A 374 29.51 0.33 7.50
C ARG A 374 28.95 1.40 8.45
N LYS A 375 28.01 2.22 7.99
CA LYS A 375 27.39 3.29 8.77
C LYS A 375 26.23 2.83 9.64
N ILE A 376 25.78 1.58 9.54
CA ILE A 376 24.68 1.06 10.34
C ILE A 376 25.00 1.19 11.83
N ASP A 377 24.13 1.84 12.59
CA ASP A 377 24.16 1.81 14.04
C ASP A 377 23.77 0.40 14.54
N LYS A 378 24.79 -0.40 14.83
CA LYS A 378 24.62 -1.80 15.24
C LYS A 378 23.87 -1.92 16.57
N LYS A 379 24.02 -0.96 17.49
CA LYS A 379 23.32 -0.96 18.78
C LYS A 379 21.83 -0.74 18.59
N LEU A 380 21.47 0.27 17.83
CA LEU A 380 20.05 0.55 17.49
C LEU A 380 19.43 -0.60 16.70
N LEU A 381 20.15 -1.14 15.71
CA LEU A 381 19.70 -2.28 14.93
C LEU A 381 19.46 -3.52 15.82
N ASN A 382 20.38 -3.81 16.73
CA ASN A 382 20.24 -4.92 17.69
C ASN A 382 19.02 -4.75 18.61
N GLN A 383 18.75 -3.53 19.08
CA GLN A 383 17.55 -3.24 19.86
C GLN A 383 16.27 -3.52 19.07
N LYS A 384 16.19 -3.09 17.80
CA LYS A 384 15.04 -3.36 16.91
C LYS A 384 14.86 -4.86 16.66
N ILE A 385 15.93 -5.61 16.45
CA ILE A 385 15.89 -7.06 16.26
C ILE A 385 15.38 -7.76 17.53
N LYS A 386 15.84 -7.34 18.72
CA LYS A 386 15.39 -7.90 20.01
C LYS A 386 13.90 -7.65 20.27
N ILE A 387 13.38 -6.48 19.91
CA ILE A 387 11.93 -6.18 19.99
C ILE A 387 11.13 -7.21 19.19
N ASN A 388 11.65 -7.72 18.08
CA ASN A 388 11.01 -8.74 17.24
C ASN A 388 11.31 -10.19 17.72
N ARG A 389 11.75 -10.35 18.98
CA ARG A 389 12.02 -11.61 19.66
C ARG A 389 13.14 -12.45 19.04
N VAL A 390 14.10 -11.84 18.38
CA VAL A 390 15.33 -12.48 17.95
C VAL A 390 16.46 -12.04 18.87
N ASN A 391 16.95 -12.98 19.68
CA ASN A 391 18.11 -12.71 20.54
C ASN A 391 19.38 -12.92 19.74
N ILE A 392 20.08 -11.83 19.46
CA ILE A 392 21.36 -11.81 18.77
C ILE A 392 22.35 -10.95 19.56
N ASN A 393 23.58 -11.42 19.70
CA ASN A 393 24.64 -10.62 20.30
C ASN A 393 25.33 -9.72 19.24
N GLU A 394 25.97 -8.67 19.69
CA GLU A 394 26.62 -7.68 18.79
C GLU A 394 27.73 -8.31 17.93
N LYS A 395 28.44 -9.30 18.46
CA LYS A 395 29.48 -10.03 17.71
C LYS A 395 28.91 -10.76 16.51
N ARG A 396 27.78 -11.46 16.68
CA ARG A 396 27.10 -12.15 15.57
C ARG A 396 26.50 -11.16 14.58
N LEU A 397 25.92 -10.06 15.04
CA LEU A 397 25.39 -9.01 14.16
C LEU A 397 26.52 -8.37 13.35
N SER A 398 27.68 -8.10 13.97
CA SER A 398 28.84 -7.61 13.24
C SER A 398 29.29 -8.60 12.17
N LYS A 399 29.39 -9.90 12.49
CA LYS A 399 29.73 -10.93 11.49
C LYS A 399 28.75 -10.95 10.31
N ILE A 400 27.45 -10.75 10.54
CA ILE A 400 26.47 -10.67 9.47
C ILE A 400 26.72 -9.46 8.57
N ILE A 401 26.94 -8.28 9.16
CA ILE A 401 27.22 -7.06 8.37
C ILE A 401 28.53 -7.20 7.60
N ASP A 402 29.57 -7.76 8.21
CA ASP A 402 30.86 -8.02 7.56
C ASP A 402 30.71 -9.02 6.40
N GLN A 403 29.87 -10.06 6.57
CA GLN A 403 29.56 -11.01 5.48
C GLN A 403 28.82 -10.33 4.32
N LEU A 404 27.84 -9.47 4.58
CA LEU A 404 27.17 -8.69 3.54
C LEU A 404 28.14 -7.79 2.78
N ILE A 405 29.10 -7.16 3.49
CA ILE A 405 30.15 -6.34 2.88
C ILE A 405 31.08 -7.21 2.02
N ASN A 406 31.48 -8.38 2.52
CA ASN A 406 32.33 -9.33 1.76
C ASN A 406 31.62 -9.82 0.49
N ASN A 407 30.31 -10.13 0.58
CA ASN A 407 29.50 -10.53 -0.55
C ASN A 407 29.36 -9.39 -1.57
N ALA A 408 29.16 -8.14 -1.11
CA ALA A 408 29.11 -6.96 -1.99
C ALA A 408 30.46 -6.72 -2.70
N ASN A 409 31.61 -6.89 -2.01
CA ASN A 409 32.93 -6.81 -2.63
C ASN A 409 33.14 -7.91 -3.69
N LYS A 410 32.69 -9.12 -3.42
CA LYS A 410 32.74 -10.24 -4.38
C LYS A 410 31.89 -9.96 -5.63
N LEU A 411 30.69 -9.43 -5.44
CA LEU A 411 29.84 -8.94 -6.54
C LEU A 411 30.58 -7.89 -7.39
N LYS A 412 31.30 -6.96 -6.75
CA LYS A 412 32.06 -5.90 -7.43
C LYS A 412 33.15 -6.48 -8.32
N LEU A 413 33.87 -7.50 -7.86
CA LEU A 413 34.89 -8.20 -8.67
C LEU A 413 34.25 -8.84 -9.90
N ILE A 414 33.16 -9.59 -9.71
CA ILE A 414 32.42 -10.27 -10.80
C ILE A 414 31.94 -9.25 -11.86
N VAL A 415 31.38 -8.12 -11.44
CA VAL A 415 30.91 -7.08 -12.34
C VAL A 415 32.07 -6.48 -13.15
N ASN A 416 33.22 -6.23 -12.53
CA ASN A 416 34.39 -5.68 -13.21
C ASN A 416 35.00 -6.65 -14.22
N GLU A 417 35.03 -7.95 -13.91
CA GLU A 417 35.51 -8.99 -14.82
C GLU A 417 34.60 -9.16 -16.06
N LYS A 418 33.27 -9.00 -15.85
CA LYS A 418 32.26 -9.18 -16.92
C LYS A 418 31.98 -7.93 -17.77
N LYS A 419 32.63 -6.80 -17.50
CA LYS A 419 32.54 -5.60 -18.35
C LYS A 419 32.82 -5.82 -19.84
N GLN A 420 33.51 -6.89 -20.19
CA GLN A 420 33.87 -7.23 -21.57
C GLN A 420 32.75 -7.97 -22.33
N GLU A 421 31.76 -8.53 -21.66
CA GLU A 421 30.60 -9.18 -22.27
C GLU A 421 29.40 -8.25 -22.30
N GLN A 422 29.45 -7.17 -23.07
CA GLN A 422 28.27 -6.30 -23.27
C GLN A 422 27.19 -7.05 -24.03
N VAL A 423 26.20 -7.53 -23.32
CA VAL A 423 24.94 -7.95 -23.94
C VAL A 423 24.17 -6.70 -24.33
N ASN A 424 24.21 -6.35 -25.59
CA ASN A 424 23.36 -5.33 -26.19
C ASN A 424 21.90 -5.81 -26.06
N TYR A 425 21.20 -5.36 -25.03
CA TYR A 425 19.77 -5.49 -24.93
C TYR A 425 19.14 -4.56 -25.99
N ASN A 426 18.98 -5.09 -27.20
CA ASN A 426 18.25 -4.37 -28.22
C ASN A 426 16.76 -4.42 -27.87
N TYR A 427 16.31 -3.44 -27.09
CA TYR A 427 14.91 -3.27 -26.68
C TYR A 427 13.98 -2.87 -27.83
N ASN A 428 14.44 -2.91 -29.08
CA ASN A 428 13.60 -2.84 -30.26
C ASN A 428 12.78 -4.13 -30.34
N LEU A 429 11.73 -4.15 -29.57
CA LEU A 429 10.74 -5.20 -29.55
C LEU A 429 9.95 -5.22 -30.86
N LYS A 430 10.50 -5.86 -31.86
CA LYS A 430 9.67 -6.60 -32.78
C LYS A 430 9.22 -7.85 -32.02
N LEU A 431 8.11 -7.74 -31.31
CA LEU A 431 7.39 -8.92 -30.84
C LEU A 431 7.06 -9.74 -32.08
N THR A 432 7.89 -10.70 -32.39
CA THR A 432 7.57 -11.67 -33.43
C THR A 432 6.33 -12.40 -32.93
N ASN A 433 5.33 -12.52 -33.80
CA ASN A 433 4.03 -13.16 -33.54
C ASN A 433 4.09 -14.58 -32.95
N ASN A 434 5.27 -15.12 -32.77
CA ASN A 434 5.54 -16.49 -32.30
C ASN A 434 5.78 -16.62 -30.79
N MET A 435 5.96 -15.51 -30.04
CA MET A 435 6.41 -15.57 -28.63
C MET A 435 5.28 -15.58 -27.62
N TRP A 436 4.08 -15.16 -27.98
CA TRP A 436 2.99 -14.96 -27.03
C TRP A 436 1.83 -15.89 -27.29
N ASN A 437 1.70 -16.90 -26.47
CA ASN A 437 0.59 -17.85 -26.55
C ASN A 437 -0.59 -17.46 -25.66
N ASN A 438 -0.39 -16.55 -24.69
CA ASN A 438 -1.42 -16.21 -23.72
C ASN A 438 -1.54 -14.70 -23.51
N TYR A 439 -2.74 -14.21 -23.45
CA TYR A 439 -3.09 -12.83 -23.12
C TYR A 439 -4.09 -12.81 -21.98
N PHE A 440 -4.07 -11.76 -21.19
CA PHE A 440 -4.95 -11.65 -20.06
C PHE A 440 -5.76 -10.35 -20.15
N ALA A 441 -7.03 -10.43 -19.86
CA ALA A 441 -7.86 -9.27 -19.58
C ALA A 441 -8.44 -9.39 -18.18
N SER A 442 -8.56 -8.30 -17.47
CA SER A 442 -9.25 -8.23 -16.20
C SER A 442 -10.43 -7.29 -16.37
N VAL A 443 -11.63 -7.77 -16.08
CA VAL A 443 -12.87 -7.00 -16.13
C VAL A 443 -13.43 -6.89 -14.73
N LYS A 444 -13.99 -5.74 -14.41
CA LYS A 444 -14.60 -5.48 -13.12
C LYS A 444 -16.13 -5.49 -13.27
N GLU A 445 -16.75 -6.41 -12.58
CA GLU A 445 -18.21 -6.53 -12.51
C GLU A 445 -18.71 -6.27 -11.10
N ASN A 446 -19.67 -5.36 -10.91
CA ASN A 446 -20.26 -5.08 -9.58
C ASN A 446 -19.23 -4.97 -8.45
N GLY A 447 -18.12 -4.30 -8.75
CA GLY A 447 -17.05 -4.18 -7.80
C GLY A 447 -16.09 -5.36 -7.73
N GLN A 448 -16.19 -6.35 -8.60
CA GLN A 448 -15.38 -7.56 -8.61
C GLN A 448 -14.54 -7.67 -9.87
N ASN A 449 -13.29 -8.16 -9.73
CA ASN A 449 -12.43 -8.39 -10.88
C ASN A 449 -12.71 -9.79 -11.46
N ILE A 450 -13.19 -9.84 -12.69
CA ILE A 450 -13.23 -11.05 -13.50
C ILE A 450 -12.01 -11.02 -14.42
N LYS A 451 -11.27 -12.11 -14.49
CA LYS A 451 -10.09 -12.24 -15.36
C LYS A 451 -10.40 -13.16 -16.52
N TYR A 452 -10.00 -12.71 -17.69
CA TYR A 452 -10.08 -13.47 -18.92
C TYR A 452 -8.67 -13.84 -19.36
N ILE A 453 -8.51 -15.10 -19.80
CA ILE A 453 -7.27 -15.60 -20.37
C ILE A 453 -7.53 -15.92 -21.82
N PHE A 454 -6.70 -15.36 -22.67
CA PHE A 454 -6.70 -15.67 -24.09
C PHE A 454 -5.45 -16.51 -24.40
N THR A 455 -5.65 -17.75 -24.82
CA THR A 455 -4.55 -18.65 -25.16
C THR A 455 -4.48 -18.87 -26.67
N LYS A 456 -3.29 -18.76 -27.23
CA LYS A 456 -3.04 -19.15 -28.63
C LYS A 456 -2.86 -20.67 -28.69
N ASN A 457 -3.60 -21.36 -29.55
CA ASN A 457 -3.43 -22.80 -29.75
C ASN A 457 -2.12 -23.08 -30.51
N SER A 458 -1.16 -23.69 -29.83
CA SER A 458 0.14 -24.02 -30.36
C SER A 458 0.14 -25.27 -31.25
N GLN A 459 -0.95 -26.02 -31.34
CA GLN A 459 -0.99 -27.31 -32.02
C GLN A 459 -1.17 -27.22 -33.55
N ASN A 460 -1.56 -26.08 -34.10
CA ASN A 460 -1.77 -25.93 -35.55
C ASN A 460 -0.67 -25.08 -36.19
N LYS A 461 0.48 -25.70 -36.49
CA LYS A 461 1.61 -25.08 -37.21
C LYS A 461 1.32 -24.66 -38.68
N LYS A 462 0.13 -24.90 -39.20
CA LYS A 462 -0.18 -24.70 -40.63
C LYS A 462 -1.28 -23.68 -40.95
N ILE A 463 -1.82 -22.98 -40.00
CA ILE A 463 -2.93 -22.05 -40.29
C ILE A 463 -2.53 -20.63 -39.91
N SER A 464 -2.59 -19.75 -40.89
CA SER A 464 -2.38 -18.29 -40.89
C SER A 464 -2.39 -17.57 -39.55
N ASN A 465 -1.51 -16.62 -39.39
CA ASN A 465 -1.16 -15.71 -38.30
C ASN A 465 -2.26 -15.02 -37.47
N LYS A 466 -3.50 -15.48 -37.47
CA LYS A 466 -4.65 -14.74 -36.88
C LYS A 466 -5.57 -15.56 -35.98
N LYS A 467 -5.26 -16.78 -35.57
CA LYS A 467 -6.18 -17.59 -34.75
C LYS A 467 -5.75 -17.62 -33.30
N PHE A 468 -6.54 -16.99 -32.42
CA PHE A 468 -6.47 -17.09 -30.99
C PHE A 468 -7.58 -17.99 -30.48
N TYR A 469 -7.24 -18.84 -29.54
CA TYR A 469 -8.18 -19.75 -28.92
C TYR A 469 -8.23 -19.50 -27.44
N LEU A 470 -9.38 -19.59 -26.89
CA LEU A 470 -9.71 -19.71 -25.51
C LEU A 470 -9.85 -18.40 -24.76
N LEU A 471 -11.10 -18.05 -24.57
CA LEU A 471 -11.53 -17.14 -23.53
C LEU A 471 -12.00 -18.02 -22.36
N GLU A 472 -11.34 -17.92 -21.19
CA GLU A 472 -11.85 -18.49 -19.96
C GLU A 472 -12.41 -17.38 -19.09
N PRO A 473 -13.69 -17.03 -19.19
CA PRO A 473 -14.33 -16.18 -18.22
C PRO A 473 -14.41 -16.95 -16.91
N CYS A 474 -13.82 -16.36 -15.88
CA CYS A 474 -13.81 -16.95 -14.56
C CYS A 474 -14.69 -16.12 -13.63
N ASN A 475 -15.51 -16.80 -12.83
CA ASN A 475 -16.29 -16.12 -11.82
C ASN A 475 -15.41 -15.38 -10.79
N LYS A 476 -16.01 -14.55 -9.95
CA LYS A 476 -15.41 -13.75 -8.88
C LYS A 476 -14.30 -14.46 -8.10
N ASN A 477 -14.46 -15.76 -7.85
CA ASN A 477 -13.54 -16.54 -7.05
C ASN A 477 -12.52 -17.30 -7.90
N LEU A 478 -12.60 -17.16 -9.24
CA LEU A 478 -11.83 -17.90 -10.24
C LEU A 478 -11.93 -19.43 -10.04
N ASN A 479 -13.03 -19.91 -9.48
CA ASN A 479 -13.26 -21.31 -9.21
C ASN A 479 -13.99 -22.02 -10.35
N ASP A 480 -14.76 -21.27 -11.12
CA ASP A 480 -15.52 -21.76 -12.26
C ASP A 480 -15.14 -20.90 -13.46
N CYS A 481 -14.33 -21.46 -14.35
CA CYS A 481 -13.95 -20.86 -15.61
C CYS A 481 -14.66 -21.62 -16.74
N ILE A 482 -15.37 -20.90 -17.58
CA ILE A 482 -15.99 -21.46 -18.79
C ILE A 482 -14.98 -21.31 -19.92
N THR A 483 -14.65 -22.39 -20.59
CA THR A 483 -13.73 -22.40 -21.72
C THR A 483 -14.50 -22.23 -23.01
N GLU A 484 -14.27 -21.15 -23.73
CA GLU A 484 -14.85 -20.94 -25.07
C GLU A 484 -13.75 -20.77 -26.13
N ASP A 485 -13.92 -21.44 -27.25
CA ASP A 485 -13.06 -21.25 -28.42
C ASP A 485 -13.45 -19.98 -29.17
N LEU A 486 -12.53 -19.03 -29.27
CA LEU A 486 -12.68 -17.83 -30.06
C LEU A 486 -11.96 -18.00 -31.41
N LYS A 487 -12.73 -18.14 -32.47
CA LYS A 487 -12.21 -18.19 -33.84
C LYS A 487 -12.11 -16.77 -34.42
N ASN A 488 -10.94 -16.41 -34.98
CA ASN A 488 -10.70 -15.15 -35.70
C ASN A 488 -10.68 -13.89 -34.82
N PHE A 489 -9.99 -13.94 -33.72
CA PHE A 489 -9.87 -12.82 -32.79
C PHE A 489 -8.69 -11.89 -33.15
N ASP A 490 -8.95 -10.58 -33.28
CA ASP A 490 -7.93 -9.56 -33.51
C ASP A 490 -7.70 -8.72 -32.23
N LEU A 491 -6.58 -9.00 -31.56
CA LEU A 491 -6.17 -8.28 -30.35
C LEU A 491 -5.81 -6.81 -30.57
N ASN A 492 -5.55 -6.41 -31.82
CA ASN A 492 -5.25 -5.03 -32.15
C ASN A 492 -6.50 -4.17 -32.22
N ASN A 493 -7.68 -4.78 -32.30
CA ASN A 493 -8.95 -4.08 -32.34
C ASN A 493 -9.60 -4.00 -30.96
N LYS A 494 -9.31 -2.92 -30.24
CA LYS A 494 -9.84 -2.67 -28.89
C LYS A 494 -11.37 -2.61 -28.84
N LYS A 495 -11.99 -2.04 -29.86
CA LYS A 495 -13.46 -1.94 -29.94
C LYS A 495 -14.05 -3.34 -30.05
N TYR A 496 -13.47 -4.17 -30.90
CA TYR A 496 -13.90 -5.55 -31.08
C TYR A 496 -13.77 -6.38 -29.80
N LEU A 497 -12.66 -6.21 -29.07
CA LEU A 497 -12.46 -6.88 -27.79
C LEU A 497 -13.48 -6.43 -26.75
N LYS A 498 -13.76 -5.13 -26.70
CA LYS A 498 -14.79 -4.54 -25.85
C LYS A 498 -16.17 -5.12 -26.18
N ASP A 499 -16.56 -5.04 -27.43
CA ASP A 499 -17.86 -5.49 -27.91
C ASP A 499 -18.04 -7.01 -27.70
N LEU A 500 -16.96 -7.79 -27.84
CA LEU A 500 -16.96 -9.23 -27.60
C LEU A 500 -17.21 -9.55 -26.13
N ILE A 501 -16.49 -8.88 -25.23
CA ILE A 501 -16.64 -9.06 -23.78
C ILE A 501 -18.05 -8.65 -23.36
N GLU A 502 -18.54 -7.51 -23.81
CA GLU A 502 -19.89 -7.02 -23.54
C GLU A 502 -20.98 -7.98 -24.06
N SER A 503 -20.85 -8.44 -25.31
CA SER A 503 -21.84 -9.33 -25.94
C SER A 503 -21.90 -10.73 -25.31
N LYS A 504 -20.74 -11.27 -24.88
CA LYS A 504 -20.66 -12.61 -24.29
C LYS A 504 -21.13 -12.66 -22.84
N LEU A 505 -21.01 -11.53 -22.12
CA LEU A 505 -21.31 -11.47 -20.69
C LEU A 505 -22.66 -10.85 -20.36
N ASN A 506 -23.39 -10.34 -21.37
CA ASN A 506 -24.69 -9.69 -21.20
C ASN A 506 -24.67 -8.54 -20.17
N ILE A 507 -23.63 -7.72 -20.19
CA ILE A 507 -23.30 -6.81 -19.11
C ILE A 507 -23.20 -5.38 -19.63
N GLU A 508 -24.06 -4.51 -19.15
CA GLU A 508 -24.25 -3.15 -19.66
C GLU A 508 -23.29 -2.08 -19.09
N ASN A 509 -22.51 -2.37 -18.03
CA ASN A 509 -21.65 -1.37 -17.37
C ASN A 509 -20.35 -1.96 -16.87
N TYR A 510 -19.29 -2.01 -17.70
CA TYR A 510 -17.96 -2.49 -17.31
C TYR A 510 -16.86 -1.46 -17.49
N ASP A 511 -16.00 -1.42 -16.47
CA ASP A 511 -14.67 -0.85 -16.56
C ASP A 511 -13.68 -1.98 -16.89
N TYR A 512 -13.08 -1.98 -18.09
CA TYR A 512 -12.13 -3.01 -18.50
C TYR A 512 -10.71 -2.66 -18.17
N GLN A 513 -9.97 -3.67 -17.72
CA GLN A 513 -8.54 -3.67 -17.75
C GLN A 513 -8.04 -4.58 -18.87
N PHE A 514 -7.65 -4.00 -20.00
CA PHE A 514 -6.92 -4.76 -20.99
C PHE A 514 -5.45 -4.89 -20.57
N ILE A 515 -5.06 -6.08 -20.18
CA ILE A 515 -3.67 -6.48 -20.12
C ILE A 515 -3.30 -7.01 -21.50
N GLY A 516 -3.62 -6.26 -22.53
CA GLY A 516 -3.28 -6.58 -23.89
C GLY A 516 -1.97 -5.91 -24.26
N VAL A 517 -1.14 -6.59 -25.01
CA VAL A 517 0.10 -6.08 -25.53
C VAL A 517 -0.16 -5.33 -26.81
N ASN A 518 -0.70 -4.15 -26.74
CA ASN A 518 -0.52 -3.22 -27.84
C ASN A 518 0.45 -2.13 -27.38
N PHE A 519 1.71 -2.26 -27.78
CA PHE A 519 2.78 -1.31 -27.47
C PHE A 519 2.54 0.07 -28.08
N ASN A 520 1.68 0.16 -29.10
CA ASN A 520 1.36 1.41 -29.78
C ASN A 520 0.11 2.10 -29.25
N THR A 521 -0.56 1.52 -28.26
CA THR A 521 -1.69 2.20 -27.67
C THR A 521 -1.26 2.99 -26.45
N GLU A 522 -1.21 4.26 -26.60
CA GLU A 522 -1.40 5.26 -25.57
C GLU A 522 -2.75 5.01 -24.89
N LEU A 523 -2.79 4.05 -23.95
CA LEU A 523 -4.00 3.76 -23.15
C LEU A 523 -4.37 4.93 -22.25
N ILE A 524 -3.41 5.78 -21.98
CA ILE A 524 -3.57 7.11 -21.44
C ILE A 524 -2.75 7.99 -22.35
N ASN A 525 -3.38 8.93 -22.97
CA ASN A 525 -2.68 10.00 -23.67
C ASN A 525 -1.78 10.67 -22.63
N GLU A 526 -0.51 10.30 -22.56
CA GLU A 526 0.47 10.98 -21.68
C GLU A 526 0.58 12.46 -22.06
N SER A 527 0.13 12.82 -23.28
CA SER A 527 -0.04 14.20 -23.72
C SER A 527 -1.02 15.00 -22.84
N LYS A 528 -1.99 14.35 -22.16
CA LYS A 528 -2.89 15.03 -21.22
C LYS A 528 -2.28 15.27 -19.84
N LEU A 529 -1.08 14.75 -19.55
CA LEU A 529 -0.39 14.88 -18.28
C LEU A 529 0.91 15.70 -18.39
N ARG A 530 1.01 16.61 -19.35
CA ARG A 530 2.17 17.50 -19.43
C ARG A 530 2.04 18.59 -18.36
N PHE A 531 2.63 18.33 -17.21
CA PHE A 531 2.98 19.39 -16.29
C PHE A 531 4.10 20.23 -16.91
N LYS A 532 3.89 21.52 -17.06
CA LYS A 532 4.96 22.47 -17.24
C LYS A 532 5.83 22.49 -15.99
N ASN A 533 7.11 22.71 -16.13
CA ASN A 533 8.06 22.73 -15.02
C ASN A 533 8.90 23.99 -15.05
N VAL A 534 8.96 24.68 -13.93
CA VAL A 534 9.81 25.85 -13.72
C VAL A 534 10.64 25.62 -12.47
N ARG A 535 11.94 25.89 -12.55
CA ARG A 535 12.81 25.85 -11.38
C ARG A 535 12.74 27.18 -10.64
N LEU A 536 12.37 27.14 -9.39
CA LEU A 536 12.33 28.27 -8.49
C LEU A 536 13.34 28.05 -7.36
N SER A 537 14.46 28.77 -7.41
CA SER A 537 15.59 28.56 -6.49
C SER A 537 16.11 27.12 -6.57
N ASN A 538 16.00 26.33 -5.52
CA ASN A 538 16.42 24.93 -5.45
C ASN A 538 15.25 23.93 -5.45
N THR A 539 14.02 24.39 -5.72
CA THR A 539 12.82 23.54 -5.85
C THR A 539 12.29 23.55 -7.29
N HIS A 540 11.49 22.54 -7.63
CA HIS A 540 10.78 22.47 -8.90
C HIS A 540 9.30 22.72 -8.69
N PHE A 541 8.74 23.62 -9.49
CA PHE A 541 7.32 23.89 -9.54
C PHE A 541 6.72 23.31 -10.81
N TYR A 542 5.75 22.45 -10.66
CA TYR A 542 5.02 21.75 -11.72
C TYR A 542 3.58 22.25 -11.78
N PHE A 543 3.05 22.48 -12.97
CA PHE A 543 1.69 22.97 -13.15
C PHE A 543 1.07 22.52 -14.47
N GLU A 544 -0.24 22.31 -14.46
CA GLU A 544 -1.03 21.90 -15.62
C GLU A 544 -1.31 23.08 -16.55
N ASP A 545 -1.73 22.80 -17.81
CA ASP A 545 -2.04 23.84 -18.82
C ASP A 545 -3.12 24.85 -18.40
N GLY A 546 -3.99 24.50 -17.45
CA GLY A 546 -4.98 25.42 -16.89
C GLY A 546 -4.46 26.31 -15.76
N ILE A 547 -3.16 26.36 -15.54
CA ILE A 547 -2.51 27.20 -14.53
C ILE A 547 -1.62 28.22 -15.23
N GLU A 548 -1.74 29.48 -14.84
CA GLU A 548 -0.82 30.56 -15.18
C GLU A 548 -0.06 31.02 -13.94
N ILE A 549 1.17 31.48 -14.13
CA ILE A 549 2.03 31.94 -13.05
C ILE A 549 2.63 33.28 -13.37
N GLU A 550 2.71 34.13 -12.36
CA GLU A 550 3.40 35.43 -12.41
C GLU A 550 4.31 35.53 -11.18
N MET A 551 5.57 35.82 -11.40
CA MET A 551 6.51 36.05 -10.31
C MET A 551 7.02 37.50 -10.35
N LYS A 552 6.80 38.24 -9.29
CA LYS A 552 7.30 39.59 -9.11
C LYS A 552 7.93 39.69 -7.72
N ASP A 553 9.18 40.11 -7.68
CA ASP A 553 9.99 40.18 -6.48
C ASP A 553 9.99 38.81 -5.74
N LYS A 554 9.47 38.72 -4.52
CA LYS A 554 9.32 37.50 -3.74
C LYS A 554 7.88 37.05 -3.64
N ILE A 555 7.03 37.43 -4.59
CA ILE A 555 5.61 37.05 -4.63
C ILE A 555 5.39 36.18 -5.87
N LEU A 556 4.91 34.98 -5.67
CA LEU A 556 4.45 34.08 -6.73
C LEU A 556 2.93 34.09 -6.77
N ASN A 557 2.35 34.59 -7.83
CA ASN A 557 0.92 34.51 -8.11
C ASN A 557 0.65 33.29 -9.02
N ILE A 558 -0.33 32.46 -8.62
CA ILE A 558 -0.76 31.26 -9.34
C ILE A 558 -2.24 31.45 -9.65
N TYR A 559 -2.60 31.44 -10.92
CA TYR A 559 -3.99 31.61 -11.39
C TYR A 559 -4.51 30.31 -11.98
N GLN A 560 -5.60 29.79 -11.42
CA GLN A 560 -6.30 28.65 -11.97
C GLN A 560 -7.32 29.11 -13.02
N ASN A 561 -6.98 29.01 -14.29
CA ASN A 561 -7.85 29.42 -15.40
C ASN A 561 -8.76 28.30 -15.89
N LYS A 562 -8.57 27.09 -15.39
CA LYS A 562 -9.42 25.94 -15.68
C LYS A 562 -9.76 25.17 -14.40
N LYS A 563 -11.04 24.92 -14.19
CA LYS A 563 -11.55 24.18 -13.01
C LYS A 563 -10.83 22.83 -12.85
N GLY A 564 -10.35 22.57 -11.63
CA GLY A 564 -9.68 21.31 -11.27
C GLY A 564 -8.23 21.18 -11.73
N SER A 565 -7.64 22.20 -12.44
CA SER A 565 -6.20 22.18 -12.75
C SER A 565 -5.38 22.32 -11.48
N ARG A 566 -4.25 21.62 -11.45
CA ARG A 566 -3.42 21.46 -10.25
C ARG A 566 -1.99 21.89 -10.47
N SER A 567 -1.35 22.29 -9.39
CA SER A 567 0.06 22.63 -9.36
C SER A 567 0.74 22.07 -8.11
N PHE A 568 2.04 21.83 -8.17
CA PHE A 568 2.77 21.35 -7.01
C PHE A 568 4.25 21.74 -7.02
N PHE A 569 4.78 22.01 -5.83
CA PHE A 569 6.21 22.10 -5.57
C PHE A 569 6.76 20.73 -5.15
N LYS A 570 8.01 20.43 -5.55
CA LYS A 570 8.63 19.17 -5.20
C LYS A 570 10.11 19.31 -4.92
N GLY A 571 10.50 18.84 -3.73
CA GLY A 571 11.89 18.81 -3.26
C GLY A 571 12.45 20.20 -2.98
N GLY A 572 13.65 20.23 -2.42
CA GLY A 572 14.36 21.46 -2.11
C GLY A 572 13.76 22.29 -0.98
N SER A 573 13.82 23.61 -1.08
CA SER A 573 13.29 24.52 -0.06
C SER A 573 12.75 25.83 -0.65
N LEU A 574 11.77 26.41 0.04
CA LEU A 574 11.27 27.78 -0.20
C LEU A 574 11.57 28.63 1.02
N LYS A 575 12.08 29.86 0.78
CA LYS A 575 12.47 30.78 1.84
C LYS A 575 12.04 32.21 1.52
N ASN A 576 11.47 32.89 2.51
CA ASN A 576 11.12 34.31 2.46
C ASN A 576 10.30 34.66 1.19
N ILE A 577 9.28 33.87 0.89
CA ILE A 577 8.44 34.01 -0.30
C ILE A 577 6.96 34.01 0.10
N LYS A 578 6.17 34.80 -0.62
CA LYS A 578 4.71 34.79 -0.55
C LYS A 578 4.14 34.08 -1.78
N ILE A 579 3.22 33.15 -1.56
CA ILE A 579 2.56 32.37 -2.61
C ILE A 579 1.07 32.67 -2.56
N ASN A 580 0.54 33.27 -3.61
CA ASN A 580 -0.87 33.57 -3.77
C ASN A 580 -1.48 32.60 -4.79
N TYR A 581 -2.54 31.90 -4.42
CA TYR A 581 -3.28 31.01 -5.30
C TYR A 581 -4.68 31.56 -5.52
N TYR A 582 -5.01 31.85 -6.77
CA TYR A 582 -6.32 32.34 -7.19
C TYR A 582 -7.05 31.25 -7.96
N GLY A 583 -8.08 30.69 -7.35
CA GLY A 583 -8.88 29.60 -7.93
C GLY A 583 -9.82 30.11 -9.02
N PHE A 584 -10.37 29.16 -9.74
CA PHE A 584 -11.27 29.40 -10.89
C PHE A 584 -12.58 30.05 -10.42
N LYS A 585 -12.92 31.21 -10.97
CA LYS A 585 -14.22 31.84 -10.80
C LYS A 585 -15.19 31.28 -11.85
N ASP A 586 -16.19 30.56 -11.39
CA ASP A 586 -17.23 29.97 -12.26
C ASP A 586 -18.24 31.05 -12.65
N ASP A 587 -18.26 31.48 -13.91
CA ASP A 587 -19.34 32.29 -14.48
C ASP A 587 -20.47 31.34 -14.94
N ASN A 588 -21.37 30.97 -14.01
CA ASN A 588 -22.69 30.41 -14.27
C ASN A 588 -22.84 29.37 -15.42
N SER A 589 -21.89 28.54 -15.73
CA SER A 589 -22.04 27.49 -16.72
C SER A 589 -22.74 26.25 -16.13
N LYS A 590 -23.88 25.89 -16.70
CA LYS A 590 -24.84 24.85 -16.30
C LYS A 590 -24.36 23.38 -16.30
N LYS A 591 -23.09 23.10 -16.47
CA LYS A 591 -22.51 21.74 -16.33
C LYS A 591 -21.33 21.81 -15.40
N GLU A 592 -21.54 21.38 -14.15
CA GLU A 592 -20.44 21.13 -13.25
C GLU A 592 -19.51 20.08 -13.89
N PRO A 593 -18.24 20.40 -14.20
CA PRO A 593 -17.28 19.37 -14.58
C PRO A 593 -17.10 18.45 -13.38
N ILE A 594 -16.98 17.14 -13.66
CA ILE A 594 -16.75 16.13 -12.62
C ILE A 594 -15.44 16.49 -11.91
N ASN A 595 -15.55 16.95 -10.67
CA ASN A 595 -14.39 17.21 -9.84
C ASN A 595 -13.94 15.89 -9.21
N TYR A 596 -12.78 15.40 -9.62
CA TYR A 596 -12.20 14.19 -9.05
C TYR A 596 -11.43 14.55 -7.78
N PRO A 597 -11.60 13.79 -6.66
CA PRO A 597 -10.92 14.10 -5.40
C PRO A 597 -9.39 14.03 -5.53
N ILE A 598 -8.85 13.22 -6.43
CA ILE A 598 -7.42 13.14 -6.71
C ILE A 598 -7.12 13.34 -8.19
N ASP A 599 -5.92 13.81 -8.51
CA ASP A 599 -5.38 13.79 -9.87
C ASP A 599 -4.71 12.43 -10.21
N LEU A 600 -4.10 12.33 -11.40
CA LEU A 600 -3.40 11.11 -11.82
C LEU A 600 -2.02 10.92 -11.15
N LYS A 601 -1.56 11.87 -10.35
CA LYS A 601 -0.41 11.75 -9.45
C LYS A 601 -0.81 11.41 -8.00
N ASN A 602 -2.11 11.20 -7.76
CA ASN A 602 -2.68 10.93 -6.43
C ASN A 602 -2.59 12.16 -5.49
N LEU A 603 -2.66 13.36 -6.05
CA LEU A 603 -2.70 14.62 -5.30
C LEU A 603 -4.12 15.11 -5.14
N THR A 604 -4.45 15.64 -3.96
CA THR A 604 -5.74 16.19 -3.58
C THR A 604 -5.79 17.71 -3.70
N GLY A 605 -4.65 18.39 -3.46
CA GLY A 605 -4.54 19.84 -3.44
C GLY A 605 -4.63 20.50 -4.81
N CYS A 606 -5.24 21.68 -4.89
CA CYS A 606 -5.05 22.59 -6.01
C CYS A 606 -3.60 23.07 -6.09
N LEU A 607 -3.04 23.41 -4.94
CA LEU A 607 -1.62 23.63 -4.72
C LEU A 607 -1.08 22.55 -3.77
N SER A 608 -0.13 21.75 -4.20
CA SER A 608 0.50 20.77 -3.32
C SER A 608 1.99 21.06 -3.10
N LEU A 609 2.49 20.80 -1.89
CA LEU A 609 3.89 20.89 -1.54
C LEU A 609 4.38 19.52 -1.11
N ILE A 610 5.55 19.06 -1.63
CA ILE A 610 5.94 17.66 -1.51
C ILE A 610 7.43 17.51 -1.22
N ASN A 611 7.78 16.80 -0.13
CA ASN A 611 9.15 16.45 0.23
C ASN A 611 10.08 17.69 0.27
N MET A 612 9.70 18.75 0.98
CA MET A 612 10.44 20.01 0.96
C MET A 612 10.54 20.71 2.31
N ASN A 613 11.40 21.72 2.39
CA ASN A 613 11.57 22.54 3.57
C ASN A 613 11.06 23.96 3.35
N LEU A 614 10.44 24.54 4.38
CA LEU A 614 9.89 25.89 4.36
C LEU A 614 10.52 26.75 5.46
N GLU A 615 10.82 28.01 5.14
CA GLU A 615 11.37 28.98 6.08
C GLU A 615 10.79 30.36 5.77
N ASN A 616 9.99 30.90 6.69
CA ASN A 616 9.33 32.21 6.57
C ASN A 616 8.55 32.34 5.25
N VAL A 617 7.59 31.45 5.03
CA VAL A 617 6.74 31.42 3.83
C VAL A 617 5.34 31.86 4.20
N GLU A 618 4.71 32.64 3.33
CA GLU A 618 3.31 33.03 3.44
C GLU A 618 2.48 32.38 2.33
N PHE A 619 1.28 31.93 2.65
CA PHE A 619 0.32 31.38 1.70
C PHE A 619 -0.99 32.14 1.74
N PHE A 620 -1.50 32.51 0.58
CA PHE A 620 -2.84 33.00 0.38
C PHE A 620 -3.53 32.15 -0.68
N ALA A 621 -4.71 31.61 -0.42
CA ALA A 621 -5.49 30.86 -1.40
C ALA A 621 -6.97 31.31 -1.36
N ILE A 622 -7.57 31.48 -2.53
CA ILE A 622 -8.97 31.87 -2.64
C ILE A 622 -9.68 31.13 -3.78
N ASN A 623 -10.94 30.74 -3.56
CA ASN A 623 -11.81 30.10 -4.55
C ASN A 623 -11.22 28.81 -5.17
N SER A 624 -10.55 28.00 -4.38
CA SER A 624 -9.96 26.72 -4.85
C SER A 624 -11.05 25.72 -5.22
N THR A 625 -10.84 24.97 -6.31
CA THR A 625 -11.84 24.07 -6.88
C THR A 625 -11.47 22.58 -6.77
N CYS A 626 -10.43 22.23 -6.02
CA CYS A 626 -9.97 20.86 -5.80
C CYS A 626 -10.47 20.33 -4.44
N GLU A 627 -10.13 19.09 -4.10
CA GLU A 627 -10.45 18.49 -2.79
C GLU A 627 -9.86 19.30 -1.66
N ASP A 628 -8.58 19.65 -1.73
CA ASP A 628 -7.95 20.58 -0.80
C ASP A 628 -7.53 21.87 -1.54
N SER A 629 -7.63 23.00 -0.88
CA SER A 629 -7.04 24.23 -1.42
C SER A 629 -5.52 24.12 -1.45
N ILE A 630 -4.94 23.74 -0.32
CA ILE A 630 -3.49 23.48 -0.18
C ILE A 630 -3.32 22.10 0.51
N ASN A 631 -2.47 21.25 -0.07
CA ASN A 631 -2.07 19.96 0.52
C ASN A 631 -0.54 19.91 0.67
N MET A 632 -0.05 19.56 1.87
CA MET A 632 1.37 19.47 2.17
C MET A 632 1.74 18.05 2.60
N ILE A 633 2.64 17.41 1.85
CA ILE A 633 3.01 16.00 2.05
C ILE A 633 4.50 15.91 2.37
N ASN A 634 4.85 15.44 3.58
CA ASN A 634 6.24 15.32 4.03
C ASN A 634 7.00 16.65 3.91
N VAL A 635 6.40 17.73 4.43
CA VAL A 635 6.95 19.09 4.45
C VAL A 635 7.42 19.43 5.86
N HIS A 636 8.55 20.13 5.96
CA HIS A 636 9.14 20.49 7.24
C HIS A 636 9.44 21.98 7.28
N GLY A 637 9.40 22.57 8.48
CA GLY A 637 9.86 23.95 8.70
C GLY A 637 8.83 24.87 9.31
N VAL A 638 8.95 26.17 9.00
CA VAL A 638 8.17 27.25 9.60
C VAL A 638 7.44 28.04 8.52
N ILE A 639 6.14 28.25 8.75
CA ILE A 639 5.25 29.07 7.92
C ILE A 639 4.79 30.26 8.76
N ASP A 640 4.93 31.46 8.23
CA ASP A 640 4.54 32.68 8.97
C ASP A 640 3.05 32.91 8.96
N ASP A 641 2.42 32.81 7.78
CA ASP A 641 0.99 33.03 7.64
C ASP A 641 0.36 32.14 6.57
N VAL A 642 -0.82 31.63 6.86
CA VAL A 642 -1.68 30.90 5.90
C VAL A 642 -3.07 31.52 5.97
N HIS A 643 -3.53 32.03 4.83
CA HIS A 643 -4.87 32.56 4.70
C HIS A 643 -5.61 31.90 3.53
N ILE A 644 -6.71 31.22 3.84
CA ILE A 644 -7.51 30.50 2.85
C ILE A 644 -8.96 30.97 2.91
N VAL A 645 -9.52 31.26 1.72
CA VAL A 645 -10.90 31.74 1.60
C VAL A 645 -11.64 30.93 0.55
N ASN A 646 -12.82 30.47 0.90
CA ASN A 646 -13.77 29.79 0.00
C ASN A 646 -13.16 28.54 -0.69
N SER A 647 -12.96 27.48 0.10
CA SER A 647 -12.49 26.17 -0.37
C SER A 647 -13.65 25.31 -0.85
N PHE A 648 -13.43 24.58 -1.95
CA PHE A 648 -14.44 23.66 -2.51
C PHE A 648 -14.74 22.48 -1.58
N SER A 649 -13.73 21.93 -0.88
CA SER A 649 -13.87 20.92 0.16
C SER A 649 -13.00 21.30 1.34
N ASP A 650 -11.79 20.76 1.53
CA ASP A 650 -10.92 21.09 2.64
C ASP A 650 -10.11 22.37 2.40
N GLY A 651 -9.84 23.11 3.44
CA GLY A 651 -9.00 24.30 3.39
C GLY A 651 -7.52 23.93 3.26
N LEU A 652 -6.98 23.36 4.32
CA LEU A 652 -5.57 22.93 4.42
C LEU A 652 -5.49 21.46 4.86
N ASP A 653 -4.78 20.63 4.10
CA ASP A 653 -4.51 19.24 4.45
C ASP A 653 -3.01 19.01 4.62
N LEU A 654 -2.59 18.44 5.76
CA LEU A 654 -1.19 18.22 6.13
C LEU A 654 -0.93 16.74 6.42
N ASP A 655 -0.12 16.10 5.55
CA ASP A 655 0.24 14.68 5.64
C ASP A 655 1.71 14.48 6.00
N PHE A 656 2.03 13.60 6.95
CA PHE A 656 3.39 13.14 7.27
C PHE A 656 4.41 14.26 7.52
N SER A 657 3.95 15.44 7.94
CA SER A 657 4.73 16.67 7.97
C SER A 657 5.18 17.05 9.40
N LYS A 658 6.18 17.91 9.49
CA LYS A 658 6.61 18.52 10.74
C LYS A 658 6.69 20.03 10.53
N LEU A 659 5.63 20.72 10.94
CA LEU A 659 5.43 22.14 10.65
C LEU A 659 5.11 22.93 11.90
N GLU A 660 5.66 24.14 11.93
CA GLU A 660 5.23 25.24 12.78
C GLU A 660 4.54 26.28 11.90
N ILE A 661 3.28 26.62 12.23
CA ILE A 661 2.50 27.66 11.53
C ILE A 661 2.15 28.74 12.56
N LYS A 662 2.65 29.97 12.36
CA LYS A 662 2.46 31.06 13.34
C LYS A 662 1.01 31.55 13.32
N ASN A 663 0.45 31.83 12.14
CA ASN A 663 -0.92 32.26 11.96
C ASN A 663 -1.62 31.47 10.86
N LEU A 664 -2.80 30.98 11.16
CA LEU A 664 -3.64 30.23 10.24
C LEU A 664 -5.08 30.73 10.27
N ASN A 665 -5.50 31.30 9.16
CA ASN A 665 -6.84 31.84 8.97
C ASN A 665 -7.55 31.13 7.82
N ILE A 666 -8.68 30.49 8.09
CA ILE A 666 -9.50 29.84 7.07
C ILE A 666 -10.95 30.32 7.20
N ASN A 667 -11.46 30.87 6.11
CA ASN A 667 -12.83 31.34 6.04
C ASN A 667 -13.55 30.62 4.89
N SER A 668 -14.59 29.88 5.24
CA SER A 668 -15.43 29.11 4.33
C SER A 668 -14.69 27.95 3.63
N ALA A 669 -14.75 26.79 4.28
CA ALA A 669 -14.43 25.50 3.67
C ALA A 669 -15.69 24.61 3.67
N LYS A 670 -16.04 23.98 2.57
CA LYS A 670 -17.27 23.16 2.50
C LYS A 670 -17.19 21.86 3.30
N ASN A 671 -15.99 21.41 3.67
CA ASN A 671 -15.73 20.25 4.53
C ASN A 671 -14.87 20.68 5.72
N ASP A 672 -13.65 20.17 5.93
CA ASP A 672 -12.79 20.52 7.06
C ASP A 672 -12.00 21.82 6.75
N CYS A 673 -11.92 22.75 7.71
CA CYS A 673 -11.03 23.90 7.54
C CYS A 673 -9.56 23.45 7.57
N LEU A 674 -9.19 22.63 8.57
CA LEU A 674 -7.84 22.04 8.68
C LEU A 674 -7.95 20.54 8.98
N ASP A 675 -7.37 19.69 8.14
CA ASP A 675 -7.14 18.26 8.44
C ASP A 675 -5.63 17.98 8.55
N VAL A 676 -5.21 17.27 9.59
CA VAL A 676 -3.81 16.89 9.78
C VAL A 676 -3.68 15.40 10.05
N SER A 677 -2.74 14.76 9.35
CA SER A 677 -2.51 13.33 9.40
C SER A 677 -1.03 12.99 9.59
N SER A 678 -0.74 12.02 10.48
CA SER A 678 0.56 11.35 10.63
C SER A 678 1.77 12.29 10.77
N GLY A 679 1.65 13.38 11.54
CA GLY A 679 2.73 14.36 11.66
C GLY A 679 2.88 14.96 13.05
N LYS A 680 3.75 16.00 13.13
CA LYS A 680 3.92 16.86 14.29
C LYS A 680 3.67 18.30 13.89
N TYR A 681 2.72 18.94 14.54
CA TYR A 681 2.24 20.24 14.13
C TYR A 681 2.20 21.18 15.34
N GLU A 682 2.73 22.38 15.19
CA GLU A 682 2.67 23.44 16.19
C GLU A 682 2.02 24.68 15.57
N PHE A 683 0.97 25.18 16.17
CA PHE A 683 0.21 26.34 15.68
C PHE A 683 0.23 27.45 16.72
N GLY A 684 0.55 28.64 16.29
CA GLY A 684 0.45 29.86 17.11
C GLY A 684 -1.02 30.26 17.27
N ASN A 685 -1.57 30.90 16.27
CA ASN A 685 -2.94 31.39 16.25
C ASN A 685 -3.73 30.72 15.13
N ILE A 686 -4.86 30.13 15.47
CA ILE A 686 -5.84 29.56 14.54
C ILE A 686 -7.12 30.36 14.63
N ASN A 687 -7.64 30.80 13.49
CA ASN A 687 -8.93 31.50 13.39
C ASN A 687 -9.71 30.95 12.19
N PHE A 688 -10.76 30.19 12.47
CA PHE A 688 -11.61 29.53 11.46
C PHE A 688 -13.05 30.00 11.54
N SER A 689 -13.67 30.12 10.37
CA SER A 689 -15.10 30.41 10.27
C SER A 689 -15.72 29.65 9.11
N GLN A 690 -16.99 29.26 9.26
CA GLN A 690 -17.78 28.56 8.22
C GLN A 690 -17.11 27.29 7.72
N CYS A 691 -16.81 26.35 8.63
CA CYS A 691 -16.29 25.03 8.30
C CYS A 691 -17.44 24.01 8.21
N GLY A 692 -17.69 23.44 7.03
CA GLY A 692 -18.87 22.60 6.77
C GLY A 692 -18.93 21.33 7.62
N ASP A 693 -17.79 20.70 7.89
CA ASP A 693 -17.72 19.54 8.81
C ASP A 693 -16.90 19.91 10.06
N LYS A 694 -15.57 19.98 9.99
CA LYS A 694 -14.73 20.22 11.17
C LYS A 694 -13.93 21.51 11.04
N GLY A 695 -13.88 22.27 12.12
CA GLY A 695 -12.92 23.37 12.21
C GLY A 695 -11.50 22.82 12.19
N PHE A 696 -11.14 22.00 13.17
CA PHE A 696 -9.84 21.38 13.27
C PHE A 696 -9.94 19.85 13.43
N SER A 697 -9.47 19.11 12.46
CA SER A 697 -9.47 17.66 12.37
C SER A 697 -8.05 17.12 12.56
N VAL A 698 -7.80 16.34 13.61
CA VAL A 698 -6.49 15.77 13.93
C VAL A 698 -6.60 14.25 13.94
N GLY A 699 -5.89 13.58 13.03
CA GLY A 699 -5.99 12.13 12.84
C GLY A 699 -4.65 11.38 12.73
N GLU A 700 -4.72 10.08 12.66
CA GLU A 700 -3.66 9.17 12.21
C GLU A 700 -2.32 9.33 12.92
N LYS A 701 -2.32 9.25 14.26
CA LYS A 701 -1.14 9.41 15.13
C LYS A 701 -0.51 10.81 15.10
N SER A 702 -1.22 11.82 14.63
CA SER A 702 -0.72 13.18 14.66
C SER A 702 -0.53 13.67 16.09
N ASN A 703 0.46 14.53 16.27
CA ASN A 703 0.66 15.28 17.50
C ASN A 703 0.53 16.77 17.17
N ALA A 704 -0.54 17.40 17.62
CA ALA A 704 -0.83 18.80 17.38
C ALA A 704 -0.79 19.59 18.68
N LYS A 705 -0.14 20.76 18.64
CA LYS A 705 -0.13 21.75 19.72
C LYS A 705 -0.63 23.08 19.17
N VAL A 706 -1.52 23.74 19.90
CA VAL A 706 -2.11 25.04 19.51
C VAL A 706 -2.03 25.99 20.69
N ASN A 707 -1.56 27.21 20.46
CA ASN A 707 -1.60 28.24 21.50
C ASN A 707 -2.98 28.88 21.61
N ASN A 708 -3.51 29.45 20.54
CA ASN A 708 -4.81 30.09 20.53
C ASN A 708 -5.65 29.57 19.37
N LEU A 709 -6.88 29.15 19.67
CA LEU A 709 -7.84 28.62 18.71
C LEU A 709 -9.16 29.37 18.84
N ILE A 710 -9.64 29.88 17.73
CA ILE A 710 -10.98 30.44 17.58
C ILE A 710 -11.66 29.75 16.40
N ILE A 711 -12.82 29.15 16.65
CA ILE A 711 -13.64 28.52 15.61
C ILE A 711 -15.06 29.04 15.72
N LYS A 712 -15.63 29.42 14.58
CA LYS A 712 -16.99 29.90 14.48
C LYS A 712 -17.71 29.21 13.32
N ASP A 713 -18.90 28.69 13.59
CA ASP A 713 -19.75 28.03 12.59
C ASP A 713 -19.11 26.77 11.97
N SER A 714 -19.30 25.65 12.71
CA SER A 714 -18.82 24.33 12.22
C SER A 714 -19.75 23.21 12.71
N SER A 715 -19.73 22.04 12.04
CA SER A 715 -20.42 20.87 12.60
C SER A 715 -19.69 20.36 13.83
N ILE A 716 -18.35 20.29 13.79
CA ILE A 716 -17.50 19.92 14.93
C ILE A 716 -16.38 20.94 15.04
N GLY A 717 -16.24 21.59 16.21
CA GLY A 717 -15.16 22.55 16.42
C GLY A 717 -13.79 21.88 16.31
N VAL A 718 -13.46 20.97 17.23
CA VAL A 718 -12.20 20.22 17.21
C VAL A 718 -12.46 18.72 17.29
N ALA A 719 -11.87 17.94 16.41
CA ALA A 719 -11.87 16.48 16.41
C ALA A 719 -10.47 15.92 16.57
N SER A 720 -10.22 15.12 17.62
CA SER A 720 -9.00 14.31 17.78
C SER A 720 -9.36 12.84 17.56
N LYS A 721 -8.79 12.22 16.52
CA LYS A 721 -9.18 10.87 16.07
C LYS A 721 -7.97 9.98 15.82
N ASP A 722 -8.16 8.67 15.80
CA ASP A 722 -7.24 7.71 15.22
C ASP A 722 -5.80 7.78 15.80
N SER A 723 -5.68 7.61 17.12
CA SER A 723 -4.43 7.65 17.89
C SER A 723 -3.73 9.02 17.91
N SER A 724 -4.42 10.09 17.54
CA SER A 724 -3.88 11.45 17.61
C SER A 724 -3.86 11.98 19.03
N THR A 725 -2.99 12.96 19.27
CA THR A 725 -2.93 13.75 20.51
C THR A 725 -2.99 15.23 20.15
N THR A 726 -4.00 15.91 20.64
CA THR A 726 -4.20 17.34 20.40
C THR A 726 -4.14 18.08 21.73
N ASN A 727 -3.24 19.08 21.85
CA ASN A 727 -3.08 19.92 23.02
C ASN A 727 -3.36 21.37 22.63
N ILE A 728 -4.33 22.01 23.28
CA ILE A 728 -4.74 23.40 23.00
C ILE A 728 -4.64 24.21 24.30
N ASN A 729 -3.91 25.32 24.25
CA ASN A 729 -3.79 26.18 25.41
C ASN A 729 -5.09 27.02 25.64
N ASN A 730 -5.55 27.68 24.60
CA ASN A 730 -6.78 28.51 24.69
C ASN A 730 -7.70 28.16 23.50
N ALA A 731 -8.88 27.68 23.76
CA ALA A 731 -9.92 27.38 22.78
C ALA A 731 -11.19 28.14 22.99
N LYS A 732 -11.65 28.89 21.99
CA LYS A 732 -12.94 29.55 21.92
C LYS A 732 -13.71 29.03 20.71
N ILE A 733 -14.85 28.38 20.95
CA ILE A 733 -15.68 27.79 19.92
C ILE A 733 -17.08 28.39 20.00
N TYR A 734 -17.61 28.80 18.85
CA TYR A 734 -18.92 29.44 18.74
C TYR A 734 -19.72 28.77 17.64
N ASP A 735 -21.02 28.68 17.82
CA ASP A 735 -21.97 28.27 16.78
C ASP A 735 -21.61 26.91 16.15
N SER A 736 -21.21 25.93 16.97
CA SER A 736 -20.84 24.60 16.53
C SER A 736 -21.77 23.54 17.10
N LYS A 737 -22.17 22.53 16.30
CA LYS A 737 -23.03 21.45 16.82
C LYS A 737 -22.34 20.69 17.94
N ILE A 738 -21.07 20.35 17.75
CA ILE A 738 -20.23 19.67 18.73
C ILE A 738 -18.96 20.51 18.93
N CYS A 739 -18.68 20.89 20.18
CA CYS A 739 -17.51 21.72 20.47
C CYS A 739 -16.22 20.87 20.34
N LEU A 740 -16.11 19.80 21.13
CA LEU A 740 -14.95 18.93 21.17
C LEU A 740 -15.36 17.48 20.91
N SER A 741 -14.66 16.79 20.03
CA SER A 741 -14.91 15.39 19.73
C SER A 741 -13.62 14.56 19.78
N ALA A 742 -13.67 13.37 20.38
CA ALA A 742 -12.56 12.42 20.37
C ALA A 742 -13.08 11.01 20.07
N TYR A 743 -12.59 10.38 19.01
CA TYR A 743 -13.10 9.07 18.58
C TYR A 743 -12.10 8.26 17.74
N ASN A 744 -12.37 6.96 17.62
CA ASN A 744 -11.68 6.06 16.70
C ASN A 744 -12.50 5.90 15.41
N LYS A 745 -11.98 6.33 14.28
CA LYS A 745 -12.60 6.22 12.95
C LYS A 745 -12.08 5.02 12.18
N LYS A 746 -10.77 4.80 12.21
CA LYS A 746 -10.08 3.77 11.42
C LYS A 746 -9.64 2.60 12.31
N GLN A 747 -9.90 1.37 11.86
CA GLN A 747 -9.64 0.15 12.63
C GLN A 747 -8.16 -0.02 13.02
N GLU A 748 -7.23 0.44 12.19
CA GLU A 748 -5.77 0.34 12.38
C GLU A 748 -5.22 1.26 13.48
N PHE A 749 -6.04 2.17 14.03
CA PHE A 749 -5.66 3.09 15.09
C PHE A 749 -6.45 2.83 16.38
N ALA A 750 -6.01 3.46 17.45
CA ALA A 750 -6.75 3.59 18.71
C ALA A 750 -7.55 4.91 18.73
N GLY A 751 -8.20 5.22 19.83
CA GLY A 751 -8.94 6.47 20.01
C GLY A 751 -8.04 7.72 20.05
N GLY A 752 -8.63 8.89 19.89
CA GLY A 752 -7.96 10.17 19.99
C GLY A 752 -7.87 10.70 21.44
N THR A 753 -6.90 11.57 21.70
CA THR A 753 -6.77 12.31 22.96
C THR A 753 -6.79 13.79 22.68
N LEU A 754 -7.69 14.53 23.34
CA LEU A 754 -7.83 15.96 23.21
C LEU A 754 -7.70 16.59 24.61
N ILE A 755 -6.72 17.47 24.78
CA ILE A 755 -6.44 18.19 26.02
C ILE A 755 -6.57 19.69 25.76
N VAL A 756 -7.40 20.37 26.53
CA VAL A 756 -7.61 21.81 26.41
C VAL A 756 -7.40 22.46 27.81
N ASN A 757 -6.51 23.45 27.86
CA ASN A 757 -6.19 24.11 29.13
C ASN A 757 -7.26 25.12 29.51
N ASN A 758 -7.58 26.08 28.63
CA ASN A 758 -8.63 27.07 28.83
C ASN A 758 -9.68 26.90 27.73
N PHE A 759 -10.90 26.60 28.08
CA PHE A 759 -11.96 26.22 27.14
C PHE A 759 -13.20 27.08 27.31
N GLN A 760 -13.67 27.64 26.21
CA GLN A 760 -14.96 28.33 26.12
C GLN A 760 -15.73 27.83 24.91
N CYS A 761 -16.96 27.41 25.10
CA CYS A 761 -17.85 27.06 23.99
C CYS A 761 -19.24 27.65 24.21
N ASN A 762 -19.75 28.32 23.17
CA ASN A 762 -21.06 29.01 23.23
C ASN A 762 -21.90 28.58 22.02
N ASN A 763 -23.20 28.44 22.23
CA ASN A 763 -24.18 28.06 21.22
C ASN A 763 -23.86 26.72 20.54
N TYR A 764 -24.10 25.61 21.26
CA TYR A 764 -23.80 24.25 20.83
C TYR A 764 -24.95 23.29 21.13
N GLU A 765 -25.03 22.16 20.42
CA GLU A 765 -25.93 21.06 20.76
C GLU A 765 -25.26 20.11 21.78
N TYR A 766 -23.98 19.76 21.55
CA TYR A 766 -23.19 18.91 22.44
C TYR A 766 -21.85 19.55 22.74
N LYS A 767 -21.53 19.71 24.02
CA LYS A 767 -20.23 20.24 24.43
C LYS A 767 -19.10 19.28 24.16
N PHE A 768 -19.29 17.97 24.41
CA PHE A 768 -18.33 16.90 24.25
C PHE A 768 -18.97 15.70 23.56
N ASN A 769 -18.18 15.06 22.68
CA ASN A 769 -18.52 13.78 22.10
C ASN A 769 -17.28 12.88 22.11
N GLN A 770 -17.34 11.76 22.83
CA GLN A 770 -16.20 10.82 22.85
C GLN A 770 -16.67 9.36 22.85
N ASP A 771 -15.89 8.50 22.21
CA ASP A 771 -16.08 7.06 22.29
C ASP A 771 -15.34 6.44 23.51
N LEU A 772 -15.51 5.13 23.69
CA LEU A 772 -14.92 4.40 24.84
C LEU A 772 -13.38 4.31 24.80
N PHE A 773 -12.76 4.58 23.66
CA PHE A 773 -11.32 4.44 23.43
C PHE A 773 -10.58 5.77 23.43
N SER A 774 -11.31 6.85 23.47
CA SER A 774 -10.81 8.21 23.32
C SER A 774 -10.95 9.01 24.62
N LYS A 775 -10.27 10.13 24.69
CA LYS A 775 -10.25 10.95 25.90
C LYS A 775 -10.29 12.44 25.59
N ILE A 776 -11.21 13.14 26.24
CA ILE A 776 -11.27 14.59 26.29
C ILE A 776 -10.92 15.03 27.72
N ILE A 777 -9.99 15.95 27.87
CA ILE A 777 -9.56 16.53 29.14
C ILE A 777 -9.62 18.04 29.00
N VAL A 778 -10.47 18.67 29.79
CA VAL A 778 -10.54 20.13 29.93
C VAL A 778 -10.02 20.47 31.32
N ILE A 779 -9.06 21.40 31.43
CA ILE A 779 -8.43 21.77 32.70
C ILE A 779 -9.18 22.91 33.33
N LYS A 780 -9.54 23.95 32.55
CA LYS A 780 -10.28 25.11 33.01
C LYS A 780 -11.33 25.50 31.97
N GLU A 781 -12.57 25.70 32.45
CA GLU A 781 -13.70 26.22 31.67
C GLU A 781 -13.93 27.68 31.96
#